data_a1a92929b33afdfc2dc09bc63cd50d2a
#
_entry.id   a1a92929b33afdfc2dc09bc63cd50d2a
#
_cell.length_a   1.000
_cell.length_b   1.000
_cell.length_c   1.000
_cell.angle_alpha   90.00
_cell.angle_beta   90.00
_cell.angle_gamma   90.00
#
_symmetry.space_group_name_H-M   'P 1'
#
loop_
_entity.id
_entity.type
_entity.pdbx_description
1 polymer ?
#
loop_
_entity_poly.entity_id
_entity_poly.type
_entity_poly.pdbx_seq_one_letter_code
_entity_poly.pdbx_strand_id
1 'polypeptide(L)'
;MIVENFVIIDGSSLLNRAFYAIRLLSNKKGIFTNGIYGFLNMLDKIKADYDPKYICVVFDRKEKTFRKDIYDDYKGNRMKFPDELSVQFPILKDILTKMGIKVLDKAGFEADDLAGTLTMIDDKNVKKVLITGDKDYLQLIKDDTDVIITKRGVSEFDTYNIEKMNEVYGLSPDEFIDLKALMGDQSDNIPGIYGIGEKTALKILSEYRTIENLYEHIDELKDNKTNQRIKDGKDMAFLSKKLATIVKDVDISMNIDDYKINDANNDALREIFEELELNSRLNSLEGSKKIEVAENNLEVEILDEDNLKALDKIKDEFIFNITTDTDKYFTSDILYISFILDKIYIIKTDNLSCIKNILEDENIKKISHDIKKAYVLAQKEGILIKNFAFDTAIAYYLIDSNKSNYSIQNMAMDYFQRQINSFDDIYKKEKIRTKVASAIDMDVASEVLSNEIKTIKDVYPILKEKIENLDEKTLFYDIELPLSEALADMEFTGFKVDRDELLRLGDEYDELIKEKERIIFSLAGEEFNVNSPKKLSEILFDKLGIKPIKKTKTGYSTDAEVLEKLSNKHPIADQIVEYRTYQKLKSTYIDGLKDLIDETGRIHSYFNQTNTATGRISSQDPNLQNIPIRTEAGRKIRKAFVSEDGYTLLDSDYSQIELRILAYIANDEKMLHAFEEGLDIHRKTASEVFGIPFDEVDSEHRSRAKAVNFGIVYGISDYSLSQDLGISRKEAKEYIDNYFEKFSGVHKYMNDVVEKAKEDGYVETLFNRRRNIPELQNSNYNIRAFGERVALNMPIQGTSADIIKIAIAKIFNKFREEDIDAHIIVTVHDEIVVEVKKEEADRVKDIIKDLMENIDGLDMDLKVDINQADNWYDAK
;
A
#
# COMPACT_ATOMS: atom_id res chain seq x y z
N MET A 1 -41.73 18.17 -11.58
CA MET A 1 -42.14 16.91 -10.91
C MET A 1 -40.87 16.33 -10.25
N ILE A 2 -40.94 15.90 -9.03
CA ILE A 2 -39.81 15.22 -8.38
C ILE A 2 -39.74 13.84 -9.04
N VAL A 3 -38.64 13.56 -9.76
CA VAL A 3 -38.38 12.26 -10.37
C VAL A 3 -37.75 11.37 -9.30
N GLU A 4 -38.38 10.23 -8.98
CA GLU A 4 -37.88 9.26 -8.01
C GLU A 4 -36.88 8.32 -8.68
N ASN A 5 -35.83 7.89 -7.97
CA ASN A 5 -34.83 6.99 -8.52
C ASN A 5 -35.13 5.52 -8.18
N PHE A 6 -35.05 4.66 -9.20
CA PHE A 6 -35.01 3.21 -9.09
C PHE A 6 -33.60 2.74 -9.43
N VAL A 7 -32.85 2.31 -8.42
CA VAL A 7 -31.48 1.81 -8.59
C VAL A 7 -31.50 0.30 -8.74
N ILE A 8 -30.93 -0.19 -9.84
CA ILE A 8 -30.77 -1.61 -10.17
C ILE A 8 -29.28 -1.94 -10.14
N ILE A 9 -28.86 -2.82 -9.25
CA ILE A 9 -27.44 -3.12 -9.01
C ILE A 9 -27.14 -4.54 -9.50
N ASP A 10 -26.11 -4.68 -10.34
CA ASP A 10 -25.51 -5.96 -10.65
C ASP A 10 -24.66 -6.43 -9.46
N GLY A 11 -25.28 -7.27 -8.63
CA GLY A 11 -24.68 -7.77 -7.40
C GLY A 11 -23.47 -8.67 -7.64
N SER A 12 -23.51 -9.47 -8.71
CA SER A 12 -22.41 -10.36 -9.09
C SER A 12 -21.17 -9.56 -9.48
N SER A 13 -21.35 -8.55 -10.33
CA SER A 13 -20.27 -7.68 -10.80
C SER A 13 -19.66 -6.85 -9.67
N LEU A 14 -20.52 -6.21 -8.83
CA LEU A 14 -20.04 -5.37 -7.74
C LEU A 14 -19.35 -6.15 -6.63
N LEU A 15 -19.86 -7.34 -6.24
CA LEU A 15 -19.20 -8.18 -5.23
C LEU A 15 -17.85 -8.67 -5.71
N ASN A 16 -17.76 -9.10 -6.97
CA ASN A 16 -16.50 -9.51 -7.58
C ASN A 16 -15.48 -8.37 -7.54
N ARG A 17 -15.90 -7.18 -7.93
CA ARG A 17 -15.06 -5.98 -7.92
C ARG A 17 -14.59 -5.63 -6.51
N ALA A 18 -15.48 -5.62 -5.53
CA ALA A 18 -15.16 -5.35 -4.12
C ALA A 18 -14.13 -6.35 -3.59
N PHE A 19 -14.30 -7.61 -3.91
CA PHE A 19 -13.39 -8.68 -3.50
C PHE A 19 -11.96 -8.47 -3.99
N TYR A 20 -11.76 -8.07 -5.25
CA TYR A 20 -10.43 -7.84 -5.81
C TYR A 20 -9.88 -6.43 -5.52
N ALA A 21 -10.71 -5.48 -5.12
CA ALA A 21 -10.27 -4.13 -4.77
C ALA A 21 -9.76 -4.01 -3.33
N ILE A 22 -10.23 -4.89 -2.43
CA ILE A 22 -9.88 -4.90 -1.02
C ILE A 22 -9.05 -6.15 -0.73
N ARG A 23 -7.94 -5.99 0.00
CA ARG A 23 -7.16 -7.16 0.47
C ARG A 23 -8.06 -8.14 1.22
N LEU A 24 -7.71 -9.41 1.19
CA LEU A 24 -8.48 -10.46 1.87
C LEU A 24 -8.61 -10.14 3.37
N LEU A 25 -9.83 -10.06 3.83
CA LEU A 25 -10.22 -9.91 5.23
C LEU A 25 -11.06 -11.12 5.62
N SER A 26 -10.80 -11.68 6.78
CA SER A 26 -11.59 -12.77 7.35
C SER A 26 -11.86 -12.51 8.84
N ASN A 27 -12.99 -13.03 9.36
CA ASN A 27 -13.25 -13.05 10.79
C ASN A 27 -12.43 -14.15 11.50
N LYS A 28 -12.50 -14.23 12.83
CA LYS A 28 -11.82 -15.25 13.64
C LYS A 28 -12.22 -16.69 13.32
N LYS A 29 -13.39 -16.90 12.69
CA LYS A 29 -13.85 -18.21 12.22
C LYS A 29 -13.35 -18.55 10.81
N GLY A 30 -12.53 -17.70 10.19
CA GLY A 30 -11.99 -17.88 8.83
C GLY A 30 -12.98 -17.59 7.71
N ILE A 31 -14.11 -16.92 7.97
CA ILE A 31 -15.08 -16.51 6.95
C ILE A 31 -14.56 -15.21 6.30
N PHE A 32 -14.40 -15.23 4.98
CA PHE A 32 -13.96 -14.06 4.23
C PHE A 32 -15.07 -13.00 4.14
N THR A 33 -14.70 -11.73 4.39
CA THR A 33 -15.63 -10.60 4.50
C THR A 33 -15.28 -9.39 3.64
N ASN A 34 -14.11 -9.37 3.01
CA ASN A 34 -13.61 -8.24 2.21
C ASN A 34 -14.55 -7.82 1.08
N GLY A 35 -15.11 -8.78 0.34
CA GLY A 35 -16.07 -8.50 -0.72
C GLY A 35 -17.37 -7.92 -0.18
N ILE A 36 -17.92 -8.50 0.91
CA ILE A 36 -19.11 -7.99 1.60
C ILE A 36 -18.88 -6.57 2.10
N TYR A 37 -17.78 -6.34 2.79
CA TYR A 37 -17.41 -5.02 3.31
C TYR A 37 -17.33 -3.96 2.21
N GLY A 38 -16.61 -4.27 1.12
CA GLY A 38 -16.49 -3.36 -0.02
C GLY A 38 -17.81 -3.14 -0.75
N PHE A 39 -18.63 -4.17 -0.91
CA PHE A 39 -19.97 -4.06 -1.49
C PHE A 39 -20.86 -3.11 -0.69
N LEU A 40 -20.92 -3.29 0.63
CA LEU A 40 -21.72 -2.43 1.51
C LEU A 40 -21.25 -0.97 1.48
N ASN A 41 -19.93 -0.72 1.38
CA ASN A 41 -19.42 0.65 1.22
C ASN A 41 -19.83 1.28 -0.12
N MET A 42 -19.83 0.50 -1.23
CA MET A 42 -20.35 0.96 -2.52
C MET A 42 -21.86 1.23 -2.45
N LEU A 43 -22.62 0.37 -1.77
CA LEU A 43 -24.06 0.54 -1.61
C LEU A 43 -24.42 1.82 -0.84
N ASP A 44 -23.68 2.14 0.23
CA ASP A 44 -23.90 3.39 0.97
C ASP A 44 -23.63 4.62 0.11
N LYS A 45 -22.54 4.57 -0.67
CA LYS A 45 -22.25 5.65 -1.62
C LYS A 45 -23.34 5.79 -2.68
N ILE A 46 -23.82 4.69 -3.24
CA ILE A 46 -24.92 4.67 -4.21
C ILE A 46 -26.19 5.27 -3.61
N LYS A 47 -26.51 4.91 -2.35
CA LYS A 47 -27.66 5.49 -1.64
C LYS A 47 -27.50 7.00 -1.42
N ALA A 48 -26.29 7.45 -1.08
CA ALA A 48 -25.99 8.87 -0.87
C ALA A 48 -26.02 9.68 -2.18
N ASP A 49 -25.50 9.13 -3.29
CA ASP A 49 -25.37 9.82 -4.56
C ASP A 49 -26.73 9.92 -5.31
N TYR A 50 -27.61 8.91 -5.16
CA TYR A 50 -28.84 8.79 -5.96
C TYR A 50 -30.14 8.90 -5.15
N ASP A 51 -30.10 8.88 -3.83
CA ASP A 51 -31.25 8.91 -2.93
C ASP A 51 -32.43 8.03 -3.44
N PRO A 52 -32.24 6.71 -3.62
CA PRO A 52 -33.22 5.86 -4.28
C PRO A 52 -34.41 5.54 -3.38
N LYS A 53 -35.61 5.67 -3.92
CA LYS A 53 -36.81 5.15 -3.30
C LYS A 53 -36.97 3.64 -3.50
N TYR A 54 -36.47 3.15 -4.62
CA TYR A 54 -36.57 1.76 -5.05
C TYR A 54 -35.17 1.21 -5.32
N ILE A 55 -34.85 0.01 -4.79
CA ILE A 55 -33.58 -0.70 -5.04
C ILE A 55 -33.85 -2.17 -5.31
N CYS A 56 -33.19 -2.69 -6.33
CA CYS A 56 -33.08 -4.11 -6.58
C CYS A 56 -31.64 -4.51 -6.86
N VAL A 57 -31.18 -5.60 -6.22
CA VAL A 57 -29.87 -6.20 -6.51
C VAL A 57 -30.09 -7.54 -7.20
N VAL A 58 -29.56 -7.67 -8.42
CA VAL A 58 -29.69 -8.86 -9.25
C VAL A 58 -28.42 -9.71 -9.18
N PHE A 59 -28.56 -11.03 -9.17
CA PHE A 59 -27.44 -11.96 -9.09
C PHE A 59 -27.57 -13.08 -10.13
N ASP A 60 -26.40 -13.53 -10.60
CA ASP A 60 -26.32 -14.77 -11.37
C ASP A 60 -26.55 -16.00 -10.48
N ARG A 61 -27.03 -17.06 -11.08
CA ARG A 61 -27.10 -18.39 -10.46
C ARG A 61 -26.07 -19.34 -11.05
N LYS A 62 -25.80 -20.45 -10.35
CA LYS A 62 -24.82 -21.46 -10.82
C LYS A 62 -25.36 -22.37 -11.92
N GLU A 63 -26.68 -22.41 -12.11
CA GLU A 63 -27.33 -23.24 -13.12
C GLU A 63 -27.02 -22.72 -14.54
N LYS A 64 -27.12 -23.63 -15.51
CA LYS A 64 -26.95 -23.29 -16.93
C LYS A 64 -28.03 -22.31 -17.38
N THR A 65 -27.63 -21.33 -18.20
CA THR A 65 -28.53 -20.38 -18.83
C THR A 65 -28.87 -20.81 -20.26
N PHE A 66 -29.95 -20.28 -20.83
CA PHE A 66 -30.34 -20.57 -22.21
C PHE A 66 -29.25 -20.28 -23.24
N ARG A 67 -28.33 -19.33 -22.95
CA ARG A 67 -27.19 -19.01 -23.84
C ARG A 67 -26.25 -20.19 -23.98
N LYS A 68 -26.07 -20.96 -22.91
CA LYS A 68 -25.26 -22.20 -22.93
C LYS A 68 -25.89 -23.29 -23.78
N ASP A 69 -27.23 -23.32 -23.93
CA ASP A 69 -27.94 -24.22 -24.80
C ASP A 69 -27.85 -23.82 -26.28
N ILE A 70 -27.64 -22.52 -26.56
CA ILE A 70 -27.44 -21.96 -27.91
C ILE A 70 -26.00 -22.20 -28.38
N TYR A 71 -25.02 -22.04 -27.46
CA TYR A 71 -23.60 -22.13 -27.76
C TYR A 71 -22.84 -22.76 -26.60
N ASP A 72 -22.38 -23.98 -26.77
CA ASP A 72 -21.75 -24.78 -25.72
C ASP A 72 -20.48 -24.13 -25.12
N ASP A 73 -19.74 -23.36 -25.93
CA ASP A 73 -18.53 -22.69 -25.50
C ASP A 73 -18.78 -21.32 -24.82
N TYR A 74 -20.04 -20.87 -24.72
CA TYR A 74 -20.38 -19.63 -24.05
C TYR A 74 -19.85 -19.62 -22.61
N LYS A 75 -19.09 -18.57 -22.23
CA LYS A 75 -18.38 -18.44 -20.91
C LYS A 75 -17.48 -19.63 -20.55
N GLY A 76 -17.07 -20.44 -21.55
CA GLY A 76 -16.27 -21.66 -21.35
C GLY A 76 -14.82 -21.38 -20.86
N ASN A 77 -14.31 -20.18 -21.07
CA ASN A 77 -13.00 -19.72 -20.67
C ASN A 77 -12.99 -19.05 -19.28
N ARG A 78 -14.15 -18.86 -18.61
CA ARG A 78 -14.22 -18.27 -17.27
C ARG A 78 -13.66 -19.25 -16.24
N MET A 79 -12.70 -18.77 -15.44
CA MET A 79 -12.22 -19.49 -14.27
C MET A 79 -13.31 -19.54 -13.20
N LYS A 80 -13.34 -20.61 -12.40
CA LYS A 80 -14.20 -20.66 -11.21
C LYS A 80 -13.83 -19.53 -10.25
N PHE A 81 -14.85 -18.96 -9.61
CA PHE A 81 -14.60 -18.03 -8.51
C PHE A 81 -13.77 -18.71 -7.41
N PRO A 82 -12.83 -17.98 -6.80
CA PRO A 82 -12.18 -18.47 -5.59
C PRO A 82 -13.21 -18.86 -4.52
N ASP A 83 -12.90 -19.87 -3.72
CA ASP A 83 -13.79 -20.30 -2.65
C ASP A 83 -14.06 -19.18 -1.66
N GLU A 84 -13.06 -18.33 -1.41
CA GLU A 84 -13.12 -17.13 -0.57
C GLU A 84 -14.16 -16.10 -1.05
N LEU A 85 -14.37 -15.99 -2.35
CA LEU A 85 -15.43 -15.15 -2.92
C LEU A 85 -16.78 -15.90 -2.92
N SER A 86 -16.75 -17.18 -3.25
CA SER A 86 -17.96 -17.99 -3.40
C SER A 86 -18.80 -18.05 -2.12
N VAL A 87 -18.18 -18.11 -0.94
CA VAL A 87 -18.85 -18.12 0.36
C VAL A 87 -19.52 -16.80 0.71
N GLN A 88 -19.09 -15.69 0.12
CA GLN A 88 -19.64 -14.36 0.41
C GLN A 88 -20.96 -14.07 -0.31
N PHE A 89 -21.28 -14.74 -1.43
CA PHE A 89 -22.53 -14.51 -2.17
C PHE A 89 -23.79 -14.80 -1.33
N PRO A 90 -23.96 -15.99 -0.70
CA PRO A 90 -25.15 -16.25 0.09
C PRO A 90 -25.27 -15.33 1.32
N ILE A 91 -24.17 -15.00 1.95
CA ILE A 91 -24.12 -14.11 3.11
C ILE A 91 -24.55 -12.69 2.69
N LEU A 92 -24.02 -12.16 1.59
CA LEU A 92 -24.40 -10.84 1.09
C LEU A 92 -25.89 -10.77 0.73
N LYS A 93 -26.43 -11.80 0.06
CA LYS A 93 -27.87 -11.85 -0.27
C LYS A 93 -28.74 -11.82 0.98
N ASP A 94 -28.34 -12.50 2.03
CA ASP A 94 -29.03 -12.52 3.31
C ASP A 94 -28.98 -11.14 4.00
N ILE A 95 -27.79 -10.50 4.02
CA ILE A 95 -27.64 -9.15 4.55
C ILE A 95 -28.55 -8.17 3.79
N LEU A 96 -28.50 -8.15 2.45
CA LEU A 96 -29.33 -7.24 1.64
C LEU A 96 -30.82 -7.43 1.88
N THR A 97 -31.26 -8.67 2.00
CA THR A 97 -32.67 -8.99 2.32
C THR A 97 -33.06 -8.46 3.70
N LYS A 98 -32.19 -8.60 4.70
CA LYS A 98 -32.41 -8.06 6.05
C LYS A 98 -32.31 -6.53 6.10
N MET A 99 -31.58 -5.91 5.16
CA MET A 99 -31.58 -4.44 4.95
C MET A 99 -32.85 -3.91 4.26
N GLY A 100 -33.84 -4.75 4.00
CA GLY A 100 -35.09 -4.38 3.31
C GLY A 100 -34.92 -4.15 1.81
N ILE A 101 -33.83 -4.62 1.22
CA ILE A 101 -33.52 -4.48 -0.22
C ILE A 101 -33.95 -5.74 -0.95
N LYS A 102 -34.65 -5.55 -2.06
CA LYS A 102 -35.08 -6.65 -2.92
C LYS A 102 -33.87 -7.31 -3.62
N VAL A 103 -33.71 -8.61 -3.45
CA VAL A 103 -32.73 -9.44 -4.14
C VAL A 103 -33.44 -10.32 -5.14
N LEU A 104 -32.95 -10.38 -6.38
CA LEU A 104 -33.45 -11.25 -7.43
C LEU A 104 -32.34 -12.13 -7.98
N ASP A 105 -32.68 -13.39 -8.17
CA ASP A 105 -31.99 -14.35 -9.03
C ASP A 105 -33.01 -15.31 -9.65
N LYS A 106 -32.78 -15.79 -10.88
CA LYS A 106 -33.71 -16.72 -11.56
C LYS A 106 -32.97 -17.77 -12.36
N ALA A 107 -33.35 -19.04 -12.17
CA ALA A 107 -32.77 -20.16 -12.93
C ALA A 107 -33.02 -20.00 -14.44
N GLY A 108 -31.98 -20.28 -15.25
CA GLY A 108 -32.03 -20.18 -16.70
C GLY A 108 -31.75 -18.81 -17.29
N PHE A 109 -31.68 -17.75 -16.46
CA PHE A 109 -31.38 -16.36 -16.85
C PHE A 109 -30.16 -15.82 -16.10
N GLU A 110 -29.53 -14.81 -16.66
CA GLU A 110 -28.40 -14.11 -16.09
C GLU A 110 -28.84 -12.82 -15.36
N ALA A 111 -27.96 -12.23 -14.54
CA ALA A 111 -28.26 -10.98 -13.82
C ALA A 111 -28.60 -9.83 -14.78
N ASP A 112 -27.95 -9.77 -15.95
CA ASP A 112 -28.22 -8.78 -16.99
C ASP A 112 -29.62 -8.89 -17.60
N ASP A 113 -30.16 -10.10 -17.75
CA ASP A 113 -31.53 -10.35 -18.24
C ASP A 113 -32.58 -9.85 -17.23
N LEU A 114 -32.33 -10.08 -15.94
CA LEU A 114 -33.19 -9.56 -14.86
C LEU A 114 -33.14 -8.02 -14.82
N ALA A 115 -31.95 -7.45 -14.90
CA ALA A 115 -31.79 -5.98 -14.94
C ALA A 115 -32.45 -5.39 -16.19
N GLY A 116 -32.25 -6.02 -17.36
CA GLY A 116 -32.90 -5.59 -18.62
C GLY A 116 -34.42 -5.61 -18.53
N THR A 117 -34.99 -6.63 -17.91
CA THR A 117 -36.44 -6.73 -17.70
C THR A 117 -36.97 -5.64 -16.76
N LEU A 118 -36.23 -5.33 -15.67
CA LEU A 118 -36.60 -4.25 -14.74
C LEU A 118 -36.58 -2.88 -15.40
N THR A 119 -35.75 -2.65 -16.43
CA THR A 119 -35.80 -1.38 -17.20
C THR A 119 -37.07 -1.20 -18.01
N MET A 120 -37.88 -2.27 -18.20
CA MET A 120 -39.15 -2.21 -18.93
C MET A 120 -40.33 -1.78 -18.05
N ILE A 121 -40.15 -1.58 -16.75
CA ILE A 121 -41.18 -1.02 -15.87
C ILE A 121 -41.49 0.40 -16.36
N ASP A 122 -42.76 0.63 -16.78
CA ASP A 122 -43.19 1.90 -17.30
C ASP A 122 -43.83 2.75 -16.18
N ASP A 123 -43.00 3.62 -15.58
CA ASP A 123 -43.46 4.66 -14.66
C ASP A 123 -42.77 6.01 -15.02
N LYS A 124 -43.57 6.96 -15.50
CA LYS A 124 -43.08 8.28 -15.95
C LYS A 124 -42.48 9.15 -14.85
N ASN A 125 -42.68 8.80 -13.55
CA ASN A 125 -42.17 9.55 -12.42
C ASN A 125 -40.87 8.93 -11.89
N VAL A 126 -40.39 7.81 -12.48
CA VAL A 126 -39.24 7.05 -12.00
C VAL A 126 -38.13 7.07 -13.05
N LYS A 127 -36.92 7.51 -12.63
CA LYS A 127 -35.69 7.37 -13.39
C LYS A 127 -34.94 6.11 -12.95
N LYS A 128 -34.55 5.29 -13.92
CA LYS A 128 -33.82 4.05 -13.66
C LYS A 128 -32.29 4.30 -13.73
N VAL A 129 -31.56 3.77 -12.76
CA VAL A 129 -30.09 3.88 -12.65
C VAL A 129 -29.54 2.48 -12.53
N LEU A 130 -28.89 1.98 -13.58
CA LEU A 130 -28.23 0.67 -13.59
C LEU A 130 -26.78 0.81 -13.13
N ILE A 131 -26.34 0.00 -12.18
CA ILE A 131 -24.97 0.06 -11.65
C ILE A 131 -24.30 -1.30 -11.83
N THR A 132 -23.22 -1.31 -12.64
CA THR A 132 -22.50 -2.54 -13.02
C THR A 132 -21.05 -2.25 -13.37
N GLY A 133 -20.24 -3.27 -13.49
CA GLY A 133 -18.90 -3.22 -14.11
C GLY A 133 -18.89 -3.70 -15.56
N ASP A 134 -20.04 -4.16 -16.07
CA ASP A 134 -20.17 -4.76 -17.39
C ASP A 134 -20.72 -3.75 -18.40
N LYS A 135 -19.98 -3.58 -19.49
CA LYS A 135 -20.37 -2.68 -20.58
C LYS A 135 -21.55 -3.19 -21.43
N ASP A 136 -21.92 -4.47 -21.30
CA ASP A 136 -23.05 -5.01 -22.07
C ASP A 136 -24.37 -4.37 -21.66
N TYR A 137 -24.47 -3.86 -20.43
CA TYR A 137 -25.58 -3.05 -19.95
C TYR A 137 -25.79 -1.74 -20.73
N LEU A 138 -24.81 -1.26 -21.51
CA LEU A 138 -24.94 -0.03 -22.30
C LEU A 138 -26.06 -0.12 -23.34
N GLN A 139 -26.45 -1.34 -23.78
CA GLN A 139 -27.61 -1.57 -24.65
C GLN A 139 -28.96 -1.29 -23.97
N LEU A 140 -28.96 -1.06 -22.64
CA LEU A 140 -30.19 -0.81 -21.87
C LEU A 140 -30.48 0.69 -21.65
N ILE A 141 -29.58 1.56 -22.09
CA ILE A 141 -29.73 3.03 -21.95
C ILE A 141 -30.97 3.51 -22.74
N LYS A 142 -31.79 4.36 -22.09
CA LYS A 142 -32.97 5.03 -22.64
C LYS A 142 -33.08 6.43 -22.06
N ASP A 143 -34.07 7.21 -22.49
CA ASP A 143 -34.35 8.56 -21.97
C ASP A 143 -34.56 8.56 -20.44
N ASP A 144 -35.12 7.48 -19.90
CA ASP A 144 -35.41 7.29 -18.48
C ASP A 144 -34.41 6.36 -17.75
N THR A 145 -33.36 5.92 -18.44
CA THR A 145 -32.42 4.88 -17.92
C THR A 145 -30.99 5.26 -18.21
N ASP A 146 -30.23 5.53 -17.15
CA ASP A 146 -28.77 5.71 -17.22
C ASP A 146 -28.02 4.44 -16.75
N VAL A 147 -26.83 4.21 -17.29
CA VAL A 147 -25.93 3.13 -16.89
C VAL A 147 -24.67 3.71 -16.27
N ILE A 148 -24.35 3.26 -15.06
CA ILE A 148 -23.20 3.66 -14.28
C ILE A 148 -22.18 2.53 -14.29
N ILE A 149 -21.05 2.79 -14.97
CA ILE A 149 -19.95 1.81 -15.04
C ILE A 149 -18.92 2.11 -13.97
N THR A 150 -18.59 1.11 -13.17
CA THR A 150 -17.53 1.21 -12.13
C THR A 150 -16.14 1.20 -12.79
N LYS A 151 -15.22 2.15 -12.42
CA LYS A 151 -13.86 2.27 -13.02
C LYS A 151 -12.76 1.64 -12.19
N ARG A 152 -12.24 2.32 -11.18
CA ARG A 152 -11.15 1.84 -10.31
C ARG A 152 -11.57 1.82 -8.84
N GLY A 153 -11.14 0.77 -8.12
CA GLY A 153 -11.49 0.63 -6.71
C GLY A 153 -13.00 0.50 -6.48
N VAL A 154 -13.46 0.96 -5.33
CA VAL A 154 -14.87 0.91 -4.90
C VAL A 154 -15.58 2.27 -5.00
N SER A 155 -14.92 3.32 -5.50
CA SER A 155 -15.41 4.71 -5.39
C SER A 155 -15.51 5.50 -6.70
N GLU A 156 -14.96 5.01 -7.83
CA GLU A 156 -14.99 5.73 -9.10
C GLU A 156 -16.04 5.17 -10.05
N PHE A 157 -16.96 6.04 -10.51
CA PHE A 157 -18.07 5.72 -11.41
C PHE A 157 -18.03 6.59 -12.67
N ASP A 158 -18.49 6.05 -13.78
CA ASP A 158 -18.65 6.77 -15.05
C ASP A 158 -20.10 6.62 -15.55
N THR A 159 -20.80 7.72 -15.71
CA THR A 159 -22.22 7.72 -16.12
C THR A 159 -22.35 7.74 -17.62
N TYR A 160 -23.11 6.79 -18.17
CA TYR A 160 -23.48 6.70 -19.58
C TYR A 160 -24.97 6.96 -19.75
N ASN A 161 -25.29 7.91 -20.61
CA ASN A 161 -26.60 8.21 -21.14
C ASN A 161 -26.52 8.19 -22.66
N ILE A 162 -27.63 8.52 -23.36
CA ILE A 162 -27.68 8.52 -24.84
C ILE A 162 -26.63 9.47 -25.45
N GLU A 163 -26.43 10.66 -24.86
CA GLU A 163 -25.44 11.63 -25.34
C GLU A 163 -24.02 11.10 -25.24
N LYS A 164 -23.69 10.53 -24.09
CA LYS A 164 -22.38 9.95 -23.85
C LYS A 164 -22.09 8.74 -24.74
N MET A 165 -23.10 7.91 -25.01
CA MET A 165 -22.98 6.80 -25.96
C MET A 165 -22.60 7.30 -27.35
N ASN A 166 -23.31 8.33 -27.83
CA ASN A 166 -23.03 8.94 -29.14
C ASN A 166 -21.66 9.61 -29.18
N GLU A 167 -21.24 10.28 -28.08
CA GLU A 167 -19.90 10.90 -27.96
C GLU A 167 -18.78 9.86 -28.06
N VAL A 168 -18.89 8.75 -27.31
CA VAL A 168 -17.81 7.76 -27.15
C VAL A 168 -17.76 6.76 -28.30
N TYR A 169 -18.92 6.29 -28.78
CA TYR A 169 -19.00 5.20 -29.75
C TYR A 169 -19.58 5.64 -31.12
N GLY A 170 -20.26 6.79 -31.20
CA GLY A 170 -20.96 7.19 -32.39
C GLY A 170 -22.19 6.32 -32.71
N LEU A 171 -22.67 5.56 -31.74
CA LEU A 171 -23.75 4.57 -31.83
C LEU A 171 -24.88 4.91 -30.86
N SER A 172 -26.09 4.52 -31.22
CA SER A 172 -27.22 4.44 -30.31
C SER A 172 -27.07 3.22 -29.37
N PRO A 173 -27.76 3.18 -28.21
CA PRO A 173 -27.72 2.02 -27.31
C PRO A 173 -28.09 0.69 -27.98
N ASP A 174 -29.11 0.69 -28.83
CA ASP A 174 -29.55 -0.52 -29.57
C ASP A 174 -28.49 -1.02 -30.57
N GLU A 175 -27.72 -0.10 -31.20
CA GLU A 175 -26.64 -0.44 -32.13
C GLU A 175 -25.41 -1.01 -31.42
N PHE A 176 -25.29 -0.88 -30.09
CA PHE A 176 -24.21 -1.44 -29.32
C PHE A 176 -24.16 -2.99 -29.34
N ILE A 177 -25.36 -3.60 -29.52
CA ILE A 177 -25.49 -5.05 -29.71
C ILE A 177 -24.82 -5.47 -31.03
N ASP A 178 -24.96 -4.67 -32.06
CA ASP A 178 -24.38 -4.92 -33.38
C ASP A 178 -22.86 -4.77 -33.36
N LEU A 179 -22.34 -3.86 -32.54
CA LEU A 179 -20.89 -3.76 -32.25
C LEU A 179 -20.35 -5.08 -31.69
N LYS A 180 -21.02 -5.63 -30.66
CA LYS A 180 -20.67 -6.92 -30.06
C LYS A 180 -20.85 -8.09 -31.03
N ALA A 181 -21.85 -8.05 -31.88
CA ALA A 181 -22.08 -9.05 -32.92
C ALA A 181 -20.90 -9.15 -33.89
N LEU A 182 -20.33 -8.03 -34.29
CA LEU A 182 -19.21 -7.98 -35.22
C LEU A 182 -17.87 -8.32 -34.56
N MET A 183 -17.56 -7.71 -33.39
CA MET A 183 -16.25 -7.88 -32.76
C MET A 183 -16.14 -9.09 -31.84
N GLY A 184 -17.27 -9.64 -31.39
CA GLY A 184 -17.33 -10.66 -30.33
C GLY A 184 -17.05 -10.09 -28.95
N ASP A 185 -17.02 -10.98 -27.97
CA ASP A 185 -16.59 -10.69 -26.60
C ASP A 185 -15.71 -11.82 -26.04
N GLN A 186 -14.45 -11.47 -25.69
CA GLN A 186 -13.50 -12.45 -25.15
C GLN A 186 -13.83 -12.87 -23.72
N SER A 187 -14.50 -12.00 -22.93
CA SER A 187 -14.83 -12.29 -21.55
C SER A 187 -15.94 -13.35 -21.44
N ASP A 188 -16.89 -13.31 -22.38
CA ASP A 188 -18.02 -14.23 -22.45
C ASP A 188 -17.84 -15.33 -23.50
N ASN A 189 -16.67 -15.33 -24.16
CA ASN A 189 -16.37 -16.24 -25.24
C ASN A 189 -17.39 -16.19 -26.39
N ILE A 190 -17.87 -14.98 -26.71
CA ILE A 190 -18.72 -14.69 -27.87
C ILE A 190 -17.80 -14.54 -29.08
N PRO A 191 -17.98 -15.35 -30.14
CA PRO A 191 -16.98 -15.48 -31.20
C PRO A 191 -16.78 -14.23 -32.08
N GLY A 192 -17.87 -13.48 -32.39
CA GLY A 192 -17.80 -12.40 -33.39
C GLY A 192 -17.37 -12.88 -34.78
N ILE A 193 -16.90 -11.95 -35.62
CA ILE A 193 -16.29 -12.25 -36.90
C ILE A 193 -14.75 -12.27 -36.73
N TYR A 194 -14.11 -13.37 -37.09
CA TYR A 194 -12.66 -13.52 -36.93
C TYR A 194 -11.85 -12.39 -37.59
N GLY A 195 -11.08 -11.65 -36.79
CA GLY A 195 -10.20 -10.59 -37.23
C GLY A 195 -10.91 -9.26 -37.49
N ILE A 196 -12.15 -9.09 -36.98
CA ILE A 196 -12.87 -7.81 -36.87
C ILE A 196 -12.75 -7.35 -35.41
N GLY A 197 -12.05 -6.26 -35.16
CA GLY A 197 -11.95 -5.61 -33.84
C GLY A 197 -12.83 -4.35 -33.78
N GLU A 198 -12.89 -3.76 -32.58
CA GLU A 198 -13.75 -2.61 -32.25
C GLU A 198 -13.66 -1.47 -33.27
N LYS A 199 -12.46 -1.01 -33.63
CA LYS A 199 -12.29 0.08 -34.61
C LYS A 199 -12.86 -0.24 -35.99
N THR A 200 -12.74 -1.49 -36.44
CA THR A 200 -13.28 -1.93 -37.75
C THR A 200 -14.78 -2.06 -37.66
N ALA A 201 -15.32 -2.63 -36.59
CA ALA A 201 -16.74 -2.75 -36.35
C ALA A 201 -17.43 -1.38 -36.24
N LEU A 202 -16.86 -0.43 -35.50
CA LEU A 202 -17.38 0.95 -35.41
C LEU A 202 -17.41 1.64 -36.77
N LYS A 203 -16.37 1.46 -37.59
CA LYS A 203 -16.35 2.02 -38.94
C LYS A 203 -17.46 1.43 -39.82
N ILE A 204 -17.71 0.14 -39.70
CA ILE A 204 -18.80 -0.52 -40.45
C ILE A 204 -20.15 -0.01 -39.97
N LEU A 205 -20.36 0.04 -38.67
CA LEU A 205 -21.64 0.50 -38.11
C LEU A 205 -21.90 2.01 -38.29
N SER A 206 -20.87 2.82 -38.47
CA SER A 206 -21.06 4.24 -38.87
C SER A 206 -21.70 4.39 -40.24
N GLU A 207 -21.56 3.40 -41.14
CA GLU A 207 -22.11 3.38 -42.49
C GLU A 207 -23.45 2.61 -42.55
N TYR A 208 -23.49 1.41 -41.95
CA TYR A 208 -24.63 0.49 -42.08
C TYR A 208 -25.57 0.47 -40.89
N ARG A 209 -25.16 1.00 -39.73
CA ARG A 209 -25.88 1.10 -38.45
C ARG A 209 -26.17 -0.26 -37.77
N THR A 210 -26.68 -1.26 -38.50
CA THR A 210 -27.01 -2.61 -37.99
C THR A 210 -26.38 -3.70 -38.84
N ILE A 211 -26.24 -4.91 -38.30
CA ILE A 211 -25.71 -6.07 -39.07
C ILE A 211 -26.75 -6.52 -40.09
N GLU A 212 -28.05 -6.37 -39.86
CA GLU A 212 -29.08 -6.68 -40.80
C GLU A 212 -28.89 -5.85 -42.07
N ASN A 213 -28.80 -4.51 -41.91
CA ASN A 213 -28.59 -3.60 -43.05
C ASN A 213 -27.24 -3.83 -43.75
N LEU A 214 -26.18 -4.15 -42.98
CA LEU A 214 -24.89 -4.56 -43.54
C LEU A 214 -25.00 -5.75 -44.49
N TYR A 215 -25.72 -6.80 -44.06
CA TYR A 215 -25.87 -8.04 -44.84
C TYR A 215 -26.91 -7.93 -45.96
N GLU A 216 -27.84 -6.96 -45.93
CA GLU A 216 -28.69 -6.61 -47.08
C GLU A 216 -27.91 -5.94 -48.20
N HIS A 217 -26.82 -5.20 -47.86
CA HIS A 217 -25.95 -4.47 -48.78
C HIS A 217 -24.59 -5.11 -48.94
N ILE A 218 -24.45 -6.40 -48.61
CA ILE A 218 -23.14 -7.08 -48.52
C ILE A 218 -22.39 -7.12 -49.85
N ASP A 219 -23.10 -7.10 -50.99
CA ASP A 219 -22.54 -7.12 -52.34
C ASP A 219 -21.94 -5.76 -52.76
N GLU A 220 -22.24 -4.68 -52.03
CA GLU A 220 -21.70 -3.32 -52.26
C GLU A 220 -20.32 -3.15 -51.66
N LEU A 221 -19.91 -4.07 -50.76
CA LEU A 221 -18.60 -4.03 -50.11
C LEU A 221 -17.49 -4.32 -51.14
N LYS A 222 -16.47 -3.43 -51.16
CA LYS A 222 -15.27 -3.62 -52.01
C LYS A 222 -14.57 -4.94 -51.70
N ASP A 223 -14.04 -5.58 -52.71
CA ASP A 223 -13.26 -6.82 -52.55
C ASP A 223 -11.93 -6.52 -51.86
N ASN A 224 -11.87 -6.88 -50.57
CA ASN A 224 -10.64 -6.89 -49.76
C ASN A 224 -10.74 -7.97 -48.71
N LYS A 225 -9.61 -8.29 -48.06
CA LYS A 225 -9.52 -9.37 -47.07
C LYS A 225 -10.46 -9.19 -45.87
N THR A 226 -10.69 -7.97 -45.45
CA THR A 226 -11.58 -7.65 -44.30
C THR A 226 -13.02 -7.87 -44.68
N ASN A 227 -13.45 -7.36 -45.87
CA ASN A 227 -14.84 -7.48 -46.34
C ASN A 227 -15.17 -8.93 -46.71
N GLN A 228 -14.18 -9.71 -47.20
CA GLN A 228 -14.37 -11.14 -47.40
C GLN A 228 -14.68 -11.88 -46.09
N ARG A 229 -13.95 -11.53 -44.97
CA ARG A 229 -14.25 -12.10 -43.65
C ARG A 229 -15.63 -11.75 -43.15
N ILE A 230 -16.11 -10.54 -43.46
CA ILE A 230 -17.48 -10.11 -43.12
C ILE A 230 -18.50 -10.96 -43.91
N LYS A 231 -18.30 -11.14 -45.23
CA LYS A 231 -19.14 -12.00 -46.06
C LYS A 231 -19.23 -13.43 -45.52
N ASP A 232 -18.06 -14.01 -45.20
CA ASP A 232 -17.95 -15.40 -44.69
C ASP A 232 -18.46 -15.56 -43.25
N GLY A 233 -18.45 -14.48 -42.46
CA GLY A 233 -18.76 -14.49 -41.03
C GLY A 233 -20.24 -14.24 -40.68
N LYS A 234 -21.16 -14.24 -41.65
CA LYS A 234 -22.57 -13.91 -41.44
C LYS A 234 -23.23 -14.68 -40.28
N ASP A 235 -23.13 -16.01 -40.33
CA ASP A 235 -23.79 -16.86 -39.33
C ASP A 235 -23.22 -16.61 -37.91
N MET A 236 -21.89 -16.37 -37.83
CA MET A 236 -21.24 -16.03 -36.56
C MET A 236 -21.64 -14.65 -36.03
N ALA A 237 -21.82 -13.65 -36.89
CA ALA A 237 -22.32 -12.34 -36.48
C ALA A 237 -23.75 -12.44 -35.88
N PHE A 238 -24.67 -13.13 -36.53
CA PHE A 238 -26.00 -13.32 -36.02
C PHE A 238 -26.08 -14.20 -34.76
N LEU A 239 -25.24 -15.24 -34.66
CA LEU A 239 -25.09 -16.01 -33.44
C LEU A 239 -24.60 -15.11 -32.31
N SER A 240 -23.57 -14.32 -32.56
CA SER A 240 -22.98 -13.42 -31.57
C SER A 240 -23.97 -12.33 -31.14
N LYS A 241 -24.77 -11.78 -32.08
CA LYS A 241 -25.87 -10.84 -31.75
C LYS A 241 -26.87 -11.48 -30.79
N LYS A 242 -27.27 -12.72 -31.08
CA LYS A 242 -28.22 -13.45 -30.22
C LYS A 242 -27.66 -13.74 -28.81
N LEU A 243 -26.37 -14.04 -28.69
CA LEU A 243 -25.72 -14.28 -27.41
C LEU A 243 -25.51 -12.98 -26.60
N ALA A 244 -25.17 -11.85 -27.28
CA ALA A 244 -24.93 -10.58 -26.64
C ALA A 244 -26.22 -9.81 -26.28
N THR A 245 -27.36 -10.20 -26.84
CA THR A 245 -28.63 -9.51 -26.57
C THR A 245 -29.14 -9.86 -25.17
N ILE A 246 -29.40 -8.84 -24.36
CA ILE A 246 -30.05 -8.95 -23.06
C ILE A 246 -31.56 -9.17 -23.23
N VAL A 247 -32.09 -10.19 -22.58
CA VAL A 247 -33.51 -10.50 -22.54
C VAL A 247 -34.23 -9.48 -21.65
N LYS A 248 -35.41 -8.99 -22.11
CA LYS A 248 -36.16 -7.91 -21.44
C LYS A 248 -37.59 -8.33 -21.02
N ASP A 249 -37.90 -9.64 -21.06
CA ASP A 249 -39.22 -10.21 -20.80
C ASP A 249 -39.20 -11.42 -19.88
N VAL A 250 -38.23 -11.46 -18.95
CA VAL A 250 -38.18 -12.49 -17.93
C VAL A 250 -39.38 -12.39 -17.00
N ASP A 251 -40.02 -13.52 -16.71
CA ASP A 251 -41.17 -13.58 -15.80
C ASP A 251 -40.77 -13.23 -14.35
N ILE A 252 -40.79 -11.93 -14.04
CA ILE A 252 -40.57 -11.30 -12.73
C ILE A 252 -41.64 -10.25 -12.48
N SER A 253 -41.77 -9.75 -11.24
CA SER A 253 -42.71 -8.68 -10.95
C SER A 253 -42.37 -7.41 -11.71
N MET A 254 -43.40 -6.85 -12.40
CA MET A 254 -43.34 -5.54 -13.09
C MET A 254 -43.99 -4.43 -12.27
N ASN A 255 -44.40 -4.70 -11.01
CA ASN A 255 -44.88 -3.67 -10.10
C ASN A 255 -43.72 -3.00 -9.38
N ILE A 256 -43.52 -1.70 -9.58
CA ILE A 256 -42.41 -0.92 -8.99
C ILE A 256 -42.44 -0.96 -7.45
N ASP A 257 -43.59 -1.02 -6.82
CA ASP A 257 -43.71 -1.03 -5.37
C ASP A 257 -43.11 -2.28 -4.72
N ASP A 258 -42.92 -3.37 -5.49
CA ASP A 258 -42.25 -4.58 -4.99
C ASP A 258 -40.72 -4.37 -4.79
N TYR A 259 -40.18 -3.25 -5.28
CA TYR A 259 -38.76 -2.86 -5.21
C TYR A 259 -38.52 -1.69 -4.25
N LYS A 260 -39.56 -1.21 -3.56
CA LYS A 260 -39.45 -0.19 -2.53
C LYS A 260 -38.56 -0.67 -1.42
N ILE A 261 -37.68 0.20 -0.92
CA ILE A 261 -36.84 -0.11 0.24
C ILE A 261 -37.77 -0.23 1.47
N ASN A 262 -37.72 -1.38 2.13
CA ASN A 262 -38.46 -1.65 3.34
C ASN A 262 -37.61 -1.34 4.59
N ASP A 263 -38.25 -1.35 5.76
CA ASP A 263 -37.52 -1.22 7.03
C ASP A 263 -36.56 -2.38 7.24
N ALA A 264 -35.35 -2.06 7.69
CA ALA A 264 -34.31 -3.04 7.97
C ALA A 264 -34.63 -3.84 9.24
N ASN A 265 -34.34 -5.14 9.23
CA ASN A 265 -34.37 -5.98 10.43
C ASN A 265 -33.03 -5.82 11.18
N ASN A 266 -32.92 -4.79 12.02
CA ASN A 266 -31.68 -4.44 12.69
C ASN A 266 -31.19 -5.52 13.67
N ASP A 267 -32.08 -6.30 14.31
CA ASP A 267 -31.69 -7.37 15.23
C ASP A 267 -31.01 -8.51 14.47
N ALA A 268 -31.59 -8.94 13.34
CA ALA A 268 -30.99 -9.96 12.52
C ALA A 268 -29.70 -9.51 11.80
N LEU A 269 -29.60 -8.21 11.47
CA LEU A 269 -28.37 -7.63 10.91
C LEU A 269 -27.27 -7.58 11.97
N ARG A 270 -27.62 -7.26 13.23
CA ARG A 270 -26.66 -7.26 14.32
C ARG A 270 -26.02 -8.63 14.51
N GLU A 271 -26.81 -9.70 14.59
CA GLU A 271 -26.30 -11.07 14.72
C GLU A 271 -25.31 -11.42 13.60
N ILE A 272 -25.62 -11.06 12.34
CA ILE A 272 -24.73 -11.32 11.20
C ILE A 272 -23.46 -10.48 11.28
N PHE A 273 -23.56 -9.18 11.58
CA PHE A 273 -22.40 -8.31 11.63
C PHE A 273 -21.48 -8.63 12.80
N GLU A 274 -22.03 -9.09 13.95
CA GLU A 274 -21.26 -9.65 15.06
C GLU A 274 -20.53 -10.93 14.63
N GLU A 275 -21.22 -11.86 13.96
CA GLU A 275 -20.61 -13.09 13.47
C GLU A 275 -19.49 -12.82 12.46
N LEU A 276 -19.67 -11.82 11.58
CA LEU A 276 -18.71 -11.45 10.56
C LEU A 276 -17.63 -10.47 11.06
N GLU A 277 -17.70 -10.03 12.31
CA GLU A 277 -16.81 -9.02 12.92
C GLU A 277 -16.78 -7.69 12.12
N LEU A 278 -17.90 -7.32 11.50
CA LEU A 278 -18.07 -6.08 10.77
C LEU A 278 -18.44 -4.92 11.74
N ASN A 279 -17.50 -4.57 12.62
CA ASN A 279 -17.74 -3.62 13.71
C ASN A 279 -18.27 -2.26 13.24
N SER A 280 -17.75 -1.72 12.13
CA SER A 280 -18.26 -0.47 11.55
C SER A 280 -19.73 -0.54 11.14
N ARG A 281 -20.22 -1.73 10.77
CA ARG A 281 -21.62 -1.98 10.40
C ARG A 281 -22.51 -2.18 11.61
N LEU A 282 -22.02 -2.86 12.64
CA LEU A 282 -22.71 -2.97 13.94
C LEU A 282 -23.08 -1.61 14.48
N ASN A 283 -22.13 -0.71 14.43
CA ASN A 283 -22.28 0.65 14.93
C ASN A 283 -23.29 1.48 14.14
N SER A 284 -23.37 1.27 12.82
CA SER A 284 -24.39 1.93 11.99
C SER A 284 -25.81 1.44 12.29
N LEU A 285 -26.00 0.22 12.82
CA LEU A 285 -27.30 -0.31 13.23
C LEU A 285 -27.76 0.23 14.60
N GLU A 286 -26.85 0.52 15.50
CA GLU A 286 -27.15 1.16 16.79
C GLU A 286 -27.52 2.63 16.63
N GLY A 287 -27.18 3.23 15.50
CA GLY A 287 -27.35 4.62 15.13
C GLY A 287 -28.76 5.10 14.85
N SER A 288 -29.83 4.33 15.15
CA SER A 288 -31.18 4.94 15.29
C SER A 288 -31.47 5.51 16.70
N LYS A 289 -30.67 5.22 17.70
CA LYS A 289 -30.24 6.27 18.62
C LYS A 289 -29.16 6.99 17.82
N LYS A 290 -29.38 8.27 17.42
CA LYS A 290 -28.26 9.16 17.14
C LYS A 290 -27.14 8.65 18.03
N ILE A 291 -26.05 8.04 17.44
CA ILE A 291 -24.77 8.21 18.06
C ILE A 291 -24.79 9.71 18.19
N GLU A 292 -25.08 10.17 19.41
CA GLU A 292 -24.68 11.47 19.75
C GLU A 292 -23.27 11.49 19.20
N VAL A 293 -23.06 12.17 18.08
CA VAL A 293 -21.84 12.95 17.90
C VAL A 293 -21.77 13.52 19.31
N ALA A 294 -20.95 12.93 20.17
CA ALA A 294 -20.94 13.33 21.57
C ALA A 294 -20.74 14.80 21.39
N GLU A 295 -21.87 15.52 21.50
CA GLU A 295 -21.88 16.95 21.27
C GLU A 295 -20.71 17.35 22.10
N ASN A 296 -19.75 17.96 21.48
CA ASN A 296 -18.55 18.36 22.14
C ASN A 296 -19.02 19.32 23.20
N ASN A 297 -19.52 18.73 24.37
CA ASN A 297 -20.12 19.48 25.45
C ASN A 297 -19.07 20.35 26.12
N LEU A 298 -17.81 20.25 25.67
CA LEU A 298 -16.74 21.16 26.06
C LEU A 298 -16.83 22.41 25.19
N GLU A 299 -16.98 23.54 25.85
CA GLU A 299 -16.88 24.85 25.23
C GLU A 299 -15.52 24.99 24.54
N VAL A 300 -15.51 25.52 23.32
CA VAL A 300 -14.28 25.83 22.56
C VAL A 300 -13.98 27.30 22.71
N GLU A 301 -12.76 27.61 23.12
CA GLU A 301 -12.29 28.98 23.29
C GLU A 301 -11.08 29.21 22.35
N ILE A 302 -11.22 30.15 21.40
CA ILE A 302 -10.13 30.56 20.54
C ILE A 302 -9.37 31.66 21.27
N LEU A 303 -8.08 31.42 21.48
CA LEU A 303 -7.18 32.34 22.14
C LEU A 303 -6.36 33.13 21.11
N ASP A 304 -6.14 34.38 21.36
CA ASP A 304 -5.16 35.22 20.70
C ASP A 304 -3.92 35.39 21.60
N GLU A 305 -2.84 35.89 21.02
CA GLU A 305 -1.55 36.08 21.73
C GLU A 305 -1.66 37.01 22.95
N ASP A 306 -2.66 37.90 23.00
CA ASP A 306 -2.88 38.83 24.11
C ASP A 306 -3.63 38.20 25.31
N ASN A 307 -4.25 36.99 25.12
CA ASN A 307 -5.07 36.38 26.16
C ASN A 307 -4.75 34.89 26.39
N LEU A 308 -3.58 34.58 26.92
CA LEU A 308 -3.06 33.24 27.16
C LEU A 308 -3.23 32.76 28.62
N LYS A 309 -4.09 33.37 29.44
CA LYS A 309 -4.29 33.01 30.86
C LYS A 309 -4.68 31.56 31.10
N ALA A 310 -5.25 30.88 30.11
CA ALA A 310 -5.57 29.46 30.20
C ALA A 310 -4.32 28.59 30.39
N LEU A 311 -3.17 28.98 29.85
CA LEU A 311 -1.90 28.27 30.00
C LEU A 311 -1.41 28.24 31.45
N ASP A 312 -1.73 29.24 32.28
CA ASP A 312 -1.38 29.30 33.72
C ASP A 312 -2.04 28.20 34.55
N LYS A 313 -3.10 27.56 34.01
CA LYS A 313 -3.80 26.43 34.66
C LYS A 313 -3.06 25.11 34.49
N ILE A 314 -2.12 25.03 33.56
CA ILE A 314 -1.37 23.79 33.28
C ILE A 314 -0.33 23.58 34.38
N LYS A 315 -0.40 22.44 35.10
CA LYS A 315 0.46 22.15 36.27
C LYS A 315 1.18 20.80 36.16
N ASP A 316 0.45 19.73 35.84
CA ASP A 316 0.97 18.37 35.91
C ASP A 316 1.08 17.72 34.52
N GLU A 317 0.07 17.95 33.66
CA GLU A 317 -0.02 17.36 32.31
C GLU A 317 -0.47 18.41 31.28
N PHE A 318 0.12 18.33 30.09
CA PHE A 318 -0.22 19.15 28.95
C PHE A 318 -0.54 18.25 27.75
N ILE A 319 -1.84 18.07 27.45
CA ILE A 319 -2.32 17.35 26.29
C ILE A 319 -2.53 18.36 25.18
N PHE A 320 -1.74 18.27 24.11
CA PHE A 320 -1.73 19.24 23.03
C PHE A 320 -1.55 18.61 21.66
N ASN A 321 -1.87 19.36 20.61
CA ASN A 321 -1.56 19.04 19.22
C ASN A 321 -1.15 20.29 18.46
N ILE A 322 -0.15 20.19 17.58
CA ILE A 322 0.34 21.28 16.74
C ILE A 322 -0.11 21.00 15.30
N THR A 323 -0.80 21.98 14.70
CA THR A 323 -1.26 21.89 13.31
C THR A 323 -0.44 22.85 12.44
N THR A 324 0.14 22.29 11.38
CA THR A 324 0.89 23.02 10.36
C THR A 324 0.05 23.22 9.10
N ASP A 325 0.42 24.16 8.24
CA ASP A 325 -0.33 24.48 7.03
C ASP A 325 -0.37 23.31 6.02
N THR A 326 0.66 22.48 6.02
CA THR A 326 0.74 21.24 5.24
C THR A 326 1.30 20.10 6.09
N ASP A 327 1.15 18.84 5.64
CA ASP A 327 1.73 17.68 6.31
C ASP A 327 3.28 17.65 6.27
N LYS A 328 3.90 18.48 5.41
CA LYS A 328 5.36 18.64 5.32
C LYS A 328 5.85 19.61 6.37
N TYR A 329 5.73 19.26 7.65
CA TYR A 329 5.97 20.13 8.79
C TYR A 329 7.38 20.76 8.83
N PHE A 330 8.40 20.16 8.21
CA PHE A 330 9.72 20.74 8.14
C PHE A 330 9.75 22.06 7.34
N THR A 331 8.99 22.17 6.27
CA THR A 331 8.91 23.36 5.39
C THR A 331 7.63 24.16 5.56
N SER A 332 6.73 23.73 6.46
CA SER A 332 5.41 24.33 6.65
C SER A 332 5.39 25.27 7.85
N ASP A 333 4.53 26.26 7.81
CA ASP A 333 4.28 27.17 8.91
C ASP A 333 3.35 26.51 9.95
N ILE A 334 3.53 26.85 11.22
CA ILE A 334 2.60 26.51 12.29
C ILE A 334 1.36 27.39 12.11
N LEU A 335 0.17 26.84 12.31
CA LEU A 335 -1.09 27.59 12.23
C LEU A 335 -1.86 27.59 13.54
N TYR A 336 -1.91 26.44 14.21
CA TYR A 336 -2.71 26.27 15.41
C TYR A 336 -1.99 25.40 16.43
N ILE A 337 -2.18 25.74 17.70
CA ILE A 337 -1.90 24.88 18.85
C ILE A 337 -3.23 24.62 19.53
N SER A 338 -3.68 23.37 19.55
CA SER A 338 -4.87 22.97 20.30
C SER A 338 -4.49 22.24 21.57
N PHE A 339 -5.18 22.51 22.69
CA PHE A 339 -5.02 21.80 23.96
C PHE A 339 -6.32 21.72 24.73
N ILE A 340 -6.37 20.86 25.75
CA ILE A 340 -7.59 20.57 26.45
C ILE A 340 -7.37 20.55 27.98
N LEU A 341 -8.22 21.26 28.71
CA LEU A 341 -8.32 21.31 30.16
C LEU A 341 -9.79 21.11 30.57
N ASP A 342 -10.37 22.15 31.21
CA ASP A 342 -11.80 22.31 31.48
C ASP A 342 -12.63 22.61 30.23
N LYS A 343 -11.98 23.20 29.22
CA LYS A 343 -12.47 23.49 27.87
C LYS A 343 -11.46 23.03 26.83
N ILE A 344 -11.83 23.11 25.56
CA ILE A 344 -10.90 23.04 24.45
C ILE A 344 -10.41 24.43 24.11
N TYR A 345 -9.10 24.59 24.03
CA TYR A 345 -8.46 25.84 23.69
C TYR A 345 -7.71 25.69 22.35
N ILE A 346 -7.85 26.69 21.48
CA ILE A 346 -7.17 26.76 20.19
C ILE A 346 -6.44 28.09 20.12
N ILE A 347 -5.11 28.06 20.04
CA ILE A 347 -4.27 29.23 19.82
C ILE A 347 -3.97 29.33 18.32
N LYS A 348 -4.31 30.47 17.72
CA LYS A 348 -3.87 30.77 16.35
C LYS A 348 -2.51 31.47 16.45
N THR A 349 -1.46 30.80 15.99
CA THR A 349 -0.08 31.31 16.10
C THR A 349 0.80 30.70 15.01
N ASP A 350 1.87 31.41 14.64
CA ASP A 350 2.88 30.95 13.70
C ASP A 350 4.17 30.42 14.39
N ASN A 351 4.18 30.38 15.74
CA ASN A 351 5.34 29.96 16.52
C ASN A 351 4.94 29.27 17.84
N LEU A 352 5.92 28.68 18.53
CA LEU A 352 5.73 27.96 19.80
C LEU A 352 6.08 28.81 21.04
N SER A 353 6.48 30.07 20.87
CA SER A 353 6.95 30.94 21.97
C SER A 353 5.92 31.07 23.09
N CYS A 354 4.63 31.08 22.78
CA CYS A 354 3.54 31.16 23.75
C CYS A 354 3.45 29.97 24.73
N ILE A 355 3.95 28.79 24.32
CA ILE A 355 3.96 27.57 25.14
C ILE A 355 5.38 27.13 25.54
N LYS A 356 6.41 27.91 25.22
CA LYS A 356 7.82 27.56 25.47
C LYS A 356 8.05 27.17 26.94
N ASN A 357 7.59 27.96 27.90
CA ASN A 357 7.80 27.69 29.32
C ASN A 357 7.18 26.34 29.73
N ILE A 358 6.06 25.92 29.13
CA ILE A 358 5.43 24.64 29.39
C ILE A 358 6.23 23.51 28.75
N LEU A 359 6.69 23.72 27.53
CA LEU A 359 7.46 22.69 26.81
C LEU A 359 8.81 22.40 27.52
N GLU A 360 9.48 23.44 28.04
CA GLU A 360 10.77 23.34 28.74
C GLU A 360 10.68 22.93 30.22
N ASP A 361 9.47 22.91 30.83
CA ASP A 361 9.29 22.52 32.24
C ASP A 361 9.33 21.00 32.39
N GLU A 362 10.31 20.49 33.13
CA GLU A 362 10.47 19.05 33.39
C GLU A 362 9.41 18.44 34.32
N ASN A 363 8.66 19.26 35.06
CA ASN A 363 7.61 18.80 35.96
C ASN A 363 6.28 18.57 35.25
N ILE A 364 6.08 19.15 34.05
CA ILE A 364 4.88 19.02 33.25
C ILE A 364 5.06 17.87 32.25
N LYS A 365 4.19 16.88 32.33
CA LYS A 365 4.13 15.76 31.34
C LYS A 365 3.49 16.24 30.05
N LYS A 366 4.16 16.10 28.92
CA LYS A 366 3.64 16.40 27.58
C LYS A 366 3.09 15.14 26.96
N ILE A 367 1.88 15.25 26.40
CA ILE A 367 1.16 14.16 25.75
C ILE A 367 0.65 14.70 24.42
N SER A 368 0.94 14.02 23.32
CA SER A 368 0.52 14.45 21.99
C SER A 368 0.29 13.25 21.06
N HIS A 369 0.05 13.57 19.81
CA HIS A 369 0.02 12.64 18.69
C HIS A 369 1.12 13.06 17.71
N ASP A 370 2.02 12.11 17.30
CA ASP A 370 3.21 12.41 16.49
C ASP A 370 4.18 13.44 17.14
N ILE A 371 4.77 13.01 18.25
CA ILE A 371 5.73 13.77 19.05
C ILE A 371 6.93 14.29 18.24
N LYS A 372 7.39 13.52 17.28
CA LYS A 372 8.56 13.85 16.46
C LYS A 372 8.35 15.18 15.73
N LYS A 373 7.14 15.41 15.20
CA LYS A 373 6.74 16.70 14.63
C LYS A 373 6.92 17.86 15.62
N ALA A 374 6.50 17.66 16.87
CA ALA A 374 6.64 18.69 17.90
C ALA A 374 8.13 18.98 18.20
N TYR A 375 8.97 17.95 18.26
CA TYR A 375 10.42 18.13 18.45
C TYR A 375 11.06 18.92 17.30
N VAL A 376 10.78 18.57 16.03
CA VAL A 376 11.33 19.29 14.87
C VAL A 376 10.93 20.76 14.88
N LEU A 377 9.66 21.05 15.14
CA LEU A 377 9.15 22.43 15.17
C LEU A 377 9.76 23.23 16.35
N ALA A 378 9.95 22.60 17.51
CA ALA A 378 10.59 23.21 18.67
C ALA A 378 12.08 23.50 18.41
N GLN A 379 12.82 22.60 17.79
CA GLN A 379 14.23 22.80 17.42
C GLN A 379 14.40 23.98 16.46
N LYS A 380 13.49 24.15 15.50
CA LYS A 380 13.50 25.34 14.58
C LYS A 380 13.48 26.68 15.34
N GLU A 381 12.88 26.71 16.54
CA GLU A 381 12.75 27.88 17.38
C GLU A 381 13.73 27.90 18.57
N GLY A 382 14.62 26.92 18.66
CA GLY A 382 15.56 26.79 19.78
C GLY A 382 14.88 26.50 21.11
N ILE A 383 13.76 25.74 21.08
CA ILE A 383 13.00 25.30 22.25
C ILE A 383 13.32 23.84 22.55
N LEU A 384 13.68 23.52 23.80
CA LEU A 384 13.97 22.17 24.25
C LEU A 384 12.74 21.56 24.95
N ILE A 385 12.09 20.59 24.32
CA ILE A 385 10.98 19.87 24.96
C ILE A 385 11.51 18.91 26.02
N LYS A 386 11.07 19.06 27.26
CA LYS A 386 11.40 18.18 28.38
C LYS A 386 10.19 17.37 28.84
N ASN A 387 10.44 16.19 29.40
CA ASN A 387 9.43 15.28 29.98
C ASN A 387 8.26 14.98 29.02
N PHE A 388 8.60 14.54 27.79
CA PHE A 388 7.57 14.02 26.89
C PHE A 388 7.15 12.64 27.38
N ALA A 389 5.91 12.50 27.83
CA ALA A 389 5.47 11.34 28.57
C ALA A 389 4.72 10.30 27.74
N PHE A 390 4.07 10.71 26.63
CA PHE A 390 3.27 9.77 25.86
C PHE A 390 2.95 10.26 24.43
N ASP A 391 3.12 9.36 23.46
CA ASP A 391 2.71 9.54 22.07
C ASP A 391 1.60 8.53 21.69
N THR A 392 0.44 9.04 21.30
CA THR A 392 -0.71 8.20 20.98
C THR A 392 -0.56 7.46 19.64
N ALA A 393 0.19 7.99 18.67
CA ALA A 393 0.44 7.32 17.40
C ALA A 393 1.35 6.09 17.60
N ILE A 394 2.45 6.26 18.35
CA ILE A 394 3.40 5.19 18.65
C ILE A 394 2.72 4.09 19.49
N ALA A 395 1.98 4.47 20.55
CA ALA A 395 1.26 3.50 21.36
C ALA A 395 0.23 2.69 20.56
N TYR A 396 -0.51 3.36 19.68
CA TYR A 396 -1.49 2.71 18.82
C TYR A 396 -0.84 1.75 17.79
N TYR A 397 0.33 2.13 17.26
CA TYR A 397 1.13 1.28 16.39
C TYR A 397 1.66 0.03 17.10
N LEU A 398 2.19 0.15 18.32
CA LEU A 398 2.70 -0.99 19.08
C LEU A 398 1.61 -2.02 19.39
N ILE A 399 0.40 -1.56 19.75
CA ILE A 399 -0.74 -2.43 20.05
C ILE A 399 -1.17 -3.24 18.81
N ASP A 400 -1.10 -2.67 17.59
CA ASP A 400 -1.41 -3.39 16.35
C ASP A 400 -0.64 -2.83 15.16
N SER A 401 0.53 -3.43 14.88
CA SER A 401 1.43 -3.02 13.78
C SER A 401 0.93 -3.38 12.37
N ASN A 402 -0.22 -4.04 12.24
CA ASN A 402 -0.78 -4.43 10.92
C ASN A 402 -1.69 -3.38 10.29
N LYS A 403 -1.98 -2.28 10.96
CA LYS A 403 -2.82 -1.21 10.42
C LYS A 403 -2.13 -0.44 9.31
N SER A 404 -2.93 0.13 8.40
CA SER A 404 -2.42 0.90 7.26
C SER A 404 -1.96 2.32 7.62
N ASN A 405 -2.53 2.90 8.68
CA ASN A 405 -2.09 4.17 9.27
C ASN A 405 -2.58 4.28 10.73
N TYR A 406 -2.00 5.21 11.46
CA TYR A 406 -2.21 5.42 12.89
C TYR A 406 -2.74 6.83 13.18
N SER A 407 -3.58 7.37 12.30
CA SER A 407 -4.16 8.70 12.41
C SER A 407 -5.15 8.83 13.57
N ILE A 408 -5.37 10.07 14.03
CA ILE A 408 -6.35 10.41 15.07
C ILE A 408 -7.76 9.98 14.64
N GLN A 409 -8.08 10.08 13.32
CA GLN A 409 -9.37 9.67 12.75
C GLN A 409 -9.60 8.16 12.92
N ASN A 410 -8.57 7.36 12.67
CA ASN A 410 -8.65 5.90 12.86
C ASN A 410 -8.77 5.53 14.34
N MET A 411 -8.07 6.23 15.23
CA MET A 411 -8.21 6.02 16.67
C MET A 411 -9.63 6.38 17.16
N ALA A 412 -10.19 7.50 16.67
CA ALA A 412 -11.58 7.90 16.99
C ALA A 412 -12.58 6.82 16.57
N MET A 413 -12.37 6.23 15.38
CA MET A 413 -13.22 5.16 14.87
C MET A 413 -13.05 3.87 15.67
N ASP A 414 -11.81 3.40 15.90
CA ASP A 414 -11.53 2.09 16.49
C ASP A 414 -11.89 2.01 17.99
N TYR A 415 -11.66 3.09 18.74
CA TYR A 415 -11.88 3.11 20.18
C TYR A 415 -13.25 3.66 20.59
N PHE A 416 -13.80 4.60 19.81
CA PHE A 416 -15.02 5.32 20.18
C PHE A 416 -16.10 5.23 19.10
N GLN A 417 -15.82 4.58 17.96
CA GLN A 417 -16.73 4.47 16.82
C GLN A 417 -17.22 5.85 16.33
N ARG A 418 -16.37 6.84 16.52
CA ARG A 418 -16.62 8.23 16.18
C ARG A 418 -15.97 8.58 14.87
N GLN A 419 -16.77 8.94 13.87
CA GLN A 419 -16.24 9.48 12.60
C GLN A 419 -15.94 10.96 12.81
N ILE A 420 -14.69 11.34 12.66
CA ILE A 420 -14.23 12.73 12.66
C ILE A 420 -13.55 13.04 11.33
N ASN A 421 -13.70 14.28 10.86
CA ASN A 421 -13.05 14.73 9.62
C ASN A 421 -11.59 15.09 9.89
N SER A 422 -10.73 14.82 8.92
CA SER A 422 -9.39 15.41 8.80
C SER A 422 -9.43 16.67 7.93
N PHE A 423 -8.35 17.45 7.91
CA PHE A 423 -8.19 18.54 6.94
C PHE A 423 -8.27 18.02 5.49
N ASP A 424 -7.69 16.86 5.21
CA ASP A 424 -7.78 16.21 3.89
C ASP A 424 -9.22 15.88 3.45
N ASP A 425 -10.10 15.51 4.39
CA ASP A 425 -11.52 15.27 4.10
C ASP A 425 -12.25 16.57 3.76
N ILE A 426 -11.90 17.67 4.46
CA ILE A 426 -12.43 19.01 4.15
C ILE A 426 -11.95 19.46 2.77
N TYR A 427 -10.65 19.30 2.42
CA TYR A 427 -10.14 19.63 1.08
C TYR A 427 -10.91 18.92 -0.03
N LYS A 428 -11.20 17.63 0.15
CA LYS A 428 -11.98 16.84 -0.81
C LYS A 428 -13.42 17.33 -0.92
N LYS A 429 -14.07 17.57 0.22
CA LYS A 429 -15.47 18.02 0.32
C LYS A 429 -15.66 19.40 -0.33
N GLU A 430 -14.77 20.34 -0.02
CA GLU A 430 -14.83 21.73 -0.50
C GLU A 430 -14.09 21.96 -1.82
N LYS A 431 -13.47 20.90 -2.38
CA LYS A 431 -12.70 20.94 -3.64
C LYS A 431 -11.52 21.93 -3.60
N ILE A 432 -10.89 22.07 -2.44
CA ILE A 432 -9.71 22.92 -2.26
C ILE A 432 -8.50 22.23 -2.88
N ARG A 433 -7.91 22.82 -3.92
CA ARG A 433 -6.80 22.21 -4.67
C ARG A 433 -5.44 22.39 -4.00
N THR A 434 -5.25 23.48 -3.30
CA THR A 434 -3.98 23.87 -2.67
C THR A 434 -3.60 22.99 -1.49
N LYS A 435 -4.58 22.31 -0.85
CA LYS A 435 -4.37 21.43 0.32
C LYS A 435 -3.56 22.09 1.43
N VAL A 436 -3.90 23.34 1.75
CA VAL A 436 -3.30 24.11 2.83
C VAL A 436 -4.36 24.43 3.88
N ALA A 437 -4.06 24.20 5.16
CA ALA A 437 -5.02 24.36 6.25
C ALA A 437 -5.44 25.83 6.46
N SER A 438 -4.57 26.76 6.12
CA SER A 438 -4.87 28.20 6.13
C SER A 438 -5.99 28.64 5.18
N ALA A 439 -6.33 27.82 4.18
CA ALA A 439 -7.43 28.09 3.24
C ALA A 439 -8.81 27.66 3.79
N ILE A 440 -8.86 27.03 4.98
CA ILE A 440 -10.10 26.57 5.60
C ILE A 440 -10.64 27.64 6.55
N ASP A 441 -11.97 27.83 6.53
CA ASP A 441 -12.66 28.71 7.43
C ASP A 441 -12.43 28.31 8.90
N MET A 442 -12.25 29.29 9.80
CA MET A 442 -11.91 29.07 11.20
C MET A 442 -12.96 28.25 11.95
N ASP A 443 -14.24 28.39 11.63
CA ASP A 443 -15.29 27.60 12.29
C ASP A 443 -15.16 26.10 11.94
N VAL A 444 -14.88 25.82 10.67
CA VAL A 444 -14.63 24.45 10.18
C VAL A 444 -13.31 23.90 10.74
N ALA A 445 -12.25 24.69 10.72
CA ALA A 445 -10.96 24.30 11.30
C ALA A 445 -11.09 24.02 12.81
N SER A 446 -11.84 24.84 13.55
CA SER A 446 -12.11 24.67 14.99
C SER A 446 -12.85 23.35 15.28
N GLU A 447 -13.77 22.92 14.44
CA GLU A 447 -14.43 21.63 14.57
C GLU A 447 -13.43 20.46 14.42
N VAL A 448 -12.57 20.51 13.39
CA VAL A 448 -11.54 19.47 13.17
C VAL A 448 -10.60 19.42 14.38
N LEU A 449 -10.01 20.54 14.76
CA LEU A 449 -9.03 20.65 15.86
C LEU A 449 -9.61 20.18 17.20
N SER A 450 -10.87 20.53 17.46
CA SER A 450 -11.58 20.14 18.68
C SER A 450 -11.81 18.63 18.75
N ASN A 451 -12.19 18.02 17.65
CA ASN A 451 -12.39 16.58 17.58
C ASN A 451 -11.06 15.82 17.70
N GLU A 452 -9.98 16.33 17.13
CA GLU A 452 -8.65 15.74 17.24
C GLU A 452 -8.12 15.76 18.66
N ILE A 453 -8.09 16.93 19.31
CA ILE A 453 -7.55 17.05 20.68
C ILE A 453 -8.38 16.28 21.71
N LYS A 454 -9.70 16.26 21.53
CA LYS A 454 -10.59 15.44 22.36
C LYS A 454 -10.29 13.95 22.18
N THR A 455 -10.06 13.50 20.97
CA THR A 455 -9.72 12.09 20.70
C THR A 455 -8.39 11.71 21.37
N ILE A 456 -7.36 12.55 21.28
CA ILE A 456 -6.06 12.33 21.94
C ILE A 456 -6.27 12.17 23.46
N LYS A 457 -7.06 13.06 24.09
CA LYS A 457 -7.36 12.99 25.53
C LYS A 457 -8.10 11.70 25.91
N ASP A 458 -9.16 11.38 25.15
CA ASP A 458 -10.05 10.24 25.48
C ASP A 458 -9.31 8.89 25.28
N VAL A 459 -8.42 8.77 24.25
CA VAL A 459 -7.71 7.53 23.94
C VAL A 459 -6.47 7.31 24.81
N TYR A 460 -5.82 8.37 25.28
CA TYR A 460 -4.58 8.30 26.06
C TYR A 460 -4.64 7.30 27.23
N PRO A 461 -5.61 7.36 28.17
CA PRO A 461 -5.66 6.42 29.29
C PRO A 461 -5.87 4.97 28.82
N ILE A 462 -6.60 4.76 27.74
CA ILE A 462 -6.87 3.43 27.19
C ILE A 462 -5.60 2.83 26.58
N LEU A 463 -4.87 3.62 25.77
CA LEU A 463 -3.62 3.17 25.17
C LEU A 463 -2.56 2.92 26.22
N LYS A 464 -2.46 3.80 27.22
CA LYS A 464 -1.54 3.66 28.34
C LYS A 464 -1.78 2.36 29.09
N GLU A 465 -3.02 2.07 29.48
CA GLU A 465 -3.38 0.81 30.15
C GLU A 465 -3.00 -0.40 29.31
N LYS A 466 -3.23 -0.37 27.99
CA LYS A 466 -2.88 -1.47 27.08
C LYS A 466 -1.38 -1.68 27.00
N ILE A 467 -0.57 -0.62 26.83
CA ILE A 467 0.89 -0.70 26.79
C ILE A 467 1.44 -1.28 28.11
N GLU A 468 0.91 -0.85 29.25
CA GLU A 468 1.34 -1.34 30.57
C GLU A 468 0.98 -2.82 30.81
N ASN A 469 -0.14 -3.31 30.23
CA ASN A 469 -0.63 -4.67 30.39
C ASN A 469 -0.03 -5.69 29.38
N LEU A 470 0.58 -5.24 28.28
CA LEU A 470 1.09 -6.11 27.20
C LEU A 470 2.59 -6.42 27.31
N ASP A 471 3.24 -6.16 28.44
CA ASP A 471 4.72 -6.27 28.60
C ASP A 471 5.53 -5.40 27.60
N GLU A 472 4.86 -4.49 26.88
CA GLU A 472 5.47 -3.57 25.91
C GLU A 472 5.94 -2.25 26.53
N LYS A 473 5.92 -2.16 27.85
CA LYS A 473 6.29 -0.96 28.60
C LYS A 473 7.70 -0.48 28.28
N THR A 474 8.68 -1.38 28.37
CA THR A 474 10.09 -1.10 28.05
C THR A 474 10.23 -0.68 26.58
N LEU A 475 9.56 -1.38 25.66
CA LEU A 475 9.58 -1.05 24.24
C LEU A 475 9.06 0.38 23.98
N PHE A 476 7.98 0.77 24.62
CA PHE A 476 7.38 2.08 24.43
C PHE A 476 8.21 3.21 25.09
N TYR A 477 8.51 3.10 26.40
CA TYR A 477 9.12 4.18 27.18
C TYR A 477 10.65 4.27 27.02
N ASP A 478 11.34 3.12 26.86
CA ASP A 478 12.80 3.09 26.89
C ASP A 478 13.40 2.99 25.47
N ILE A 479 12.59 2.65 24.44
CA ILE A 479 13.06 2.51 23.05
C ILE A 479 12.38 3.52 22.13
N GLU A 480 11.04 3.44 21.95
CA GLU A 480 10.35 4.21 20.92
C GLU A 480 10.22 5.71 21.24
N LEU A 481 9.91 6.08 22.48
CA LEU A 481 9.84 7.51 22.84
C LEU A 481 11.19 8.23 22.76
N PRO A 482 12.30 7.69 23.34
CA PRO A 482 13.61 8.31 23.18
C PRO A 482 14.09 8.37 21.73
N LEU A 483 13.77 7.36 20.93
CA LEU A 483 14.09 7.34 19.51
C LEU A 483 13.43 8.51 18.76
N SER A 484 12.20 8.91 19.14
CA SER A 484 11.49 9.98 18.45
C SER A 484 12.24 11.33 18.49
N GLU A 485 12.91 11.62 19.60
CA GLU A 485 13.74 12.82 19.75
C GLU A 485 14.98 12.73 18.86
N ALA A 486 15.66 11.58 18.88
CA ALA A 486 16.82 11.33 18.01
C ALA A 486 16.48 11.44 16.52
N LEU A 487 15.34 10.88 16.09
CA LEU A 487 14.89 10.99 14.69
C LEU A 487 14.51 12.44 14.34
N ALA A 488 13.94 13.20 15.27
CA ALA A 488 13.67 14.62 15.06
C ALA A 488 14.95 15.42 14.84
N ASP A 489 16.02 15.14 15.61
CA ASP A 489 17.32 15.74 15.42
C ASP A 489 17.94 15.38 14.06
N MET A 490 17.82 14.12 13.65
CA MET A 490 18.26 13.67 12.33
C MET A 490 17.51 14.39 11.19
N GLU A 491 16.20 14.57 11.31
CA GLU A 491 15.39 15.30 10.33
C GLU A 491 15.76 16.79 10.31
N PHE A 492 15.97 17.41 11.47
CA PHE A 492 16.35 18.81 11.60
C PHE A 492 17.74 19.07 11.05
N THR A 493 18.71 18.24 11.40
CA THR A 493 20.11 18.37 10.94
C THR A 493 20.20 18.15 9.42
N GLY A 494 19.55 17.11 8.89
CA GLY A 494 19.62 16.75 7.47
C GLY A 494 21.00 16.31 7.03
N PHE A 495 21.16 15.90 5.77
CA PHE A 495 22.42 15.47 5.18
C PHE A 495 22.96 16.51 4.19
N LYS A 496 24.22 16.92 4.36
CA LYS A 496 24.90 17.86 3.44
C LYS A 496 25.10 17.25 2.08
N VAL A 497 24.79 18.03 1.03
CA VAL A 497 24.91 17.58 -0.37
C VAL A 497 25.76 18.58 -1.17
N ASP A 498 26.82 18.06 -1.79
CA ASP A 498 27.57 18.78 -2.82
C ASP A 498 26.73 18.85 -4.10
N ARG A 499 26.10 20.01 -4.33
CA ARG A 499 25.25 20.27 -5.48
C ARG A 499 26.00 20.17 -6.81
N ASP A 500 27.26 20.61 -6.84
CA ASP A 500 28.06 20.63 -8.07
C ASP A 500 28.44 19.23 -8.47
N GLU A 501 28.82 18.36 -7.51
CA GLU A 501 29.05 16.94 -7.76
C GLU A 501 27.78 16.22 -8.22
N LEU A 502 26.63 16.53 -7.61
CA LEU A 502 25.34 15.97 -8.03
C LEU A 502 25.00 16.32 -9.48
N LEU A 503 25.20 17.58 -9.89
CA LEU A 503 24.97 18.05 -11.26
C LEU A 503 25.97 17.42 -12.24
N ARG A 504 27.24 17.32 -11.87
CA ARG A 504 28.29 16.67 -12.65
C ARG A 504 27.93 15.20 -12.95
N LEU A 505 27.44 14.48 -11.94
CA LEU A 505 26.94 13.10 -12.14
C LEU A 505 25.73 13.07 -13.06
N GLY A 506 24.87 14.07 -13.01
CA GLY A 506 23.74 14.24 -13.92
C GLY A 506 24.17 14.34 -15.37
N ASP A 507 25.16 15.16 -15.66
CA ASP A 507 25.75 15.30 -17.02
C ASP A 507 26.42 14.00 -17.48
N GLU A 508 27.15 13.30 -16.58
CA GLU A 508 27.75 11.98 -16.87
C GLU A 508 26.67 10.96 -17.28
N TYR A 509 25.56 10.92 -16.54
CA TYR A 509 24.45 9.98 -16.86
C TYR A 509 23.69 10.39 -18.12
N ASP A 510 23.54 11.66 -18.43
CA ASP A 510 22.95 12.11 -19.71
C ASP A 510 23.76 11.62 -20.93
N GLU A 511 25.09 11.67 -20.86
CA GLU A 511 25.92 11.17 -21.93
C GLU A 511 25.83 9.63 -22.07
N LEU A 512 25.82 8.91 -20.95
CA LEU A 512 25.63 7.45 -20.96
C LEU A 512 24.25 7.05 -21.50
N ILE A 513 23.17 7.77 -21.12
CA ILE A 513 21.82 7.55 -21.64
C ILE A 513 21.79 7.73 -23.16
N LYS A 514 22.36 8.82 -23.67
CA LYS A 514 22.45 9.08 -25.12
C LYS A 514 23.27 8.02 -25.86
N GLU A 515 24.35 7.57 -25.26
CA GLU A 515 25.17 6.49 -25.83
C GLU A 515 24.38 5.18 -25.96
N LYS A 516 23.71 4.76 -24.85
CA LYS A 516 22.89 3.56 -24.84
C LYS A 516 21.73 3.65 -25.83
N GLU A 517 21.09 4.81 -25.94
CA GLU A 517 19.99 5.07 -26.86
C GLU A 517 20.43 4.89 -28.33
N ARG A 518 21.61 5.44 -28.71
CA ARG A 518 22.19 5.23 -30.06
C ARG A 518 22.45 3.76 -30.36
N ILE A 519 22.98 3.00 -29.38
CA ILE A 519 23.24 1.57 -29.53
C ILE A 519 21.90 0.82 -29.70
N ILE A 520 20.89 1.13 -28.86
CA ILE A 520 19.55 0.54 -28.94
C ILE A 520 18.94 0.79 -30.33
N PHE A 521 18.98 2.03 -30.83
CA PHE A 521 18.47 2.37 -32.17
C PHE A 521 19.19 1.65 -33.29
N SER A 522 20.52 1.54 -33.18
CA SER A 522 21.32 0.76 -34.15
C SER A 522 20.91 -0.71 -34.15
N LEU A 523 20.72 -1.33 -33.00
CA LEU A 523 20.29 -2.72 -32.89
C LEU A 523 18.83 -2.94 -33.30
N ALA A 524 17.96 -1.97 -33.07
CA ALA A 524 16.57 -1.99 -33.48
C ALA A 524 16.37 -1.68 -34.98
N GLY A 525 17.32 -0.96 -35.61
CA GLY A 525 17.21 -0.48 -36.97
C GLY A 525 16.22 0.67 -37.18
N GLU A 526 15.82 1.34 -36.13
CA GLU A 526 14.98 2.57 -36.13
C GLU A 526 15.05 3.30 -34.81
N GLU A 527 14.75 4.61 -34.83
CA GLU A 527 14.57 5.42 -33.63
C GLU A 527 13.15 5.24 -33.07
N PHE A 528 13.02 5.12 -31.74
CA PHE A 528 11.74 4.97 -31.06
C PHE A 528 11.84 5.41 -29.60
N ASN A 529 10.71 5.64 -28.95
CA ASN A 529 10.71 5.95 -27.51
C ASN A 529 10.98 4.68 -26.68
N VAL A 530 12.21 4.55 -26.18
CA VAL A 530 12.66 3.41 -25.33
C VAL A 530 11.87 3.30 -24.03
N ASN A 531 11.37 4.43 -23.51
CA ASN A 531 10.55 4.50 -22.29
C ASN A 531 9.08 4.09 -22.51
N SER A 532 8.65 3.83 -23.76
CA SER A 532 7.31 3.32 -24.05
C SER A 532 7.28 1.79 -23.98
N PRO A 533 6.67 1.15 -22.94
CA PRO A 533 6.62 -0.32 -22.86
C PRO A 533 5.95 -0.96 -24.08
N LYS A 534 4.94 -0.29 -24.63
CA LYS A 534 4.23 -0.78 -25.83
C LYS A 534 5.13 -0.78 -27.06
N LYS A 535 5.84 0.34 -27.33
CA LYS A 535 6.73 0.45 -28.50
C LYS A 535 7.92 -0.47 -28.35
N LEU A 536 8.46 -0.59 -27.14
CA LEU A 536 9.55 -1.52 -26.84
C LEU A 536 9.14 -2.98 -27.07
N SER A 537 7.92 -3.36 -26.65
CA SER A 537 7.36 -4.70 -26.91
C SER A 537 7.25 -4.98 -28.42
N GLU A 538 6.76 -4.03 -29.22
CA GLU A 538 6.69 -4.14 -30.69
C GLU A 538 8.09 -4.36 -31.29
N ILE A 539 9.10 -3.60 -30.86
CA ILE A 539 10.48 -3.74 -31.36
C ILE A 539 11.07 -5.11 -30.98
N LEU A 540 11.01 -5.50 -29.72
CA LEU A 540 11.66 -6.73 -29.24
C LEU A 540 11.00 -7.99 -29.83
N PHE A 541 9.67 -8.07 -29.77
CA PHE A 541 8.98 -9.32 -30.06
C PHE A 541 8.43 -9.41 -31.49
N ASP A 542 7.93 -8.31 -32.04
CA ASP A 542 7.34 -8.31 -33.38
C ASP A 542 8.40 -8.03 -34.48
N LYS A 543 9.30 -7.05 -34.29
CA LYS A 543 10.29 -6.67 -35.27
C LYS A 543 11.56 -7.56 -35.22
N LEU A 544 12.16 -7.69 -34.02
CA LEU A 544 13.39 -8.48 -33.83
C LEU A 544 13.11 -9.99 -33.66
N GLY A 545 11.83 -10.39 -33.49
CA GLY A 545 11.42 -11.78 -33.39
C GLY A 545 11.92 -12.52 -32.14
N ILE A 546 12.30 -11.78 -31.10
CA ILE A 546 12.72 -12.36 -29.81
C ILE A 546 11.53 -13.08 -29.19
N LYS A 547 11.72 -14.31 -28.73
CA LYS A 547 10.63 -15.09 -28.12
C LYS A 547 10.21 -14.47 -26.78
N PRO A 548 8.97 -14.03 -26.61
CA PRO A 548 8.51 -13.45 -25.36
C PRO A 548 8.48 -14.50 -24.24
N ILE A 549 8.77 -14.04 -23.01
CA ILE A 549 8.82 -14.87 -21.79
C ILE A 549 7.50 -14.77 -21.01
N LYS A 550 6.91 -13.56 -20.95
CA LYS A 550 5.74 -13.27 -20.10
C LYS A 550 4.74 -12.41 -20.87
N LYS A 551 3.45 -12.77 -20.79
CA LYS A 551 2.35 -12.02 -21.38
C LYS A 551 1.60 -11.22 -20.31
N THR A 552 1.22 -10.00 -20.63
CA THR A 552 0.36 -9.14 -19.80
C THR A 552 -1.02 -8.97 -20.44
N LYS A 553 -1.92 -8.31 -19.77
CA LYS A 553 -3.27 -8.00 -20.32
C LYS A 553 -3.22 -7.13 -21.59
N THR A 554 -2.18 -6.31 -21.75
CA THR A 554 -2.06 -5.32 -22.83
C THR A 554 -0.97 -5.64 -23.86
N GLY A 555 -0.29 -6.80 -23.75
CA GLY A 555 0.81 -7.20 -24.65
C GLY A 555 1.84 -8.07 -23.97
N TYR A 556 3.09 -8.10 -24.46
CA TYR A 556 4.18 -8.81 -23.82
C TYR A 556 4.88 -7.91 -22.80
N SER A 557 5.28 -8.49 -21.66
CA SER A 557 6.02 -7.75 -20.63
C SER A 557 7.42 -7.37 -21.08
N THR A 558 7.82 -6.15 -20.74
CA THR A 558 9.19 -5.64 -20.85
C THR A 558 9.69 -5.17 -19.48
N ASP A 559 9.23 -5.82 -18.39
CA ASP A 559 9.71 -5.53 -17.04
C ASP A 559 11.19 -5.93 -16.86
N ALA A 560 11.81 -5.48 -15.76
CA ALA A 560 13.23 -5.70 -15.52
C ALA A 560 13.60 -7.20 -15.53
N GLU A 561 12.80 -8.03 -14.84
CA GLU A 561 13.01 -9.49 -14.78
C GLU A 561 12.98 -10.15 -16.17
N VAL A 562 12.05 -9.71 -17.04
CA VAL A 562 11.95 -10.23 -18.41
C VAL A 562 13.17 -9.79 -19.23
N LEU A 563 13.57 -8.52 -19.11
CA LEU A 563 14.72 -8.00 -19.84
C LEU A 563 16.03 -8.66 -19.40
N GLU A 564 16.25 -8.89 -18.13
CA GLU A 564 17.40 -9.63 -17.58
C GLU A 564 17.47 -11.06 -18.15
N LYS A 565 16.34 -11.76 -18.20
CA LYS A 565 16.28 -13.10 -18.83
C LYS A 565 16.48 -13.07 -20.34
N LEU A 566 16.22 -11.93 -20.99
CA LEU A 566 16.47 -11.74 -22.43
C LEU A 566 17.91 -11.30 -22.72
N SER A 567 18.64 -10.76 -21.76
CA SER A 567 20.03 -10.31 -21.88
C SER A 567 20.93 -11.40 -22.43
N ASN A 568 20.76 -12.63 -21.96
CA ASN A 568 21.48 -13.79 -22.46
C ASN A 568 21.08 -14.24 -23.90
N LYS A 569 20.04 -13.60 -24.51
CA LYS A 569 19.50 -14.02 -25.82
C LYS A 569 19.72 -13.00 -26.92
N HIS A 570 19.78 -11.72 -26.57
CA HIS A 570 19.97 -10.64 -27.56
C HIS A 570 20.60 -9.40 -26.93
N PRO A 571 21.67 -8.84 -27.52
CA PRO A 571 22.46 -7.73 -26.95
C PRO A 571 21.62 -6.45 -26.73
N ILE A 572 20.50 -6.25 -27.42
CA ILE A 572 19.63 -5.09 -27.22
C ILE A 572 19.04 -5.08 -25.81
N ALA A 573 18.79 -6.26 -25.20
CA ALA A 573 18.19 -6.35 -23.87
C ALA A 573 19.13 -5.79 -22.80
N ASP A 574 20.44 -6.10 -22.86
CA ASP A 574 21.45 -5.53 -21.97
C ASP A 574 21.46 -4.00 -22.05
N GLN A 575 21.46 -3.47 -23.26
CA GLN A 575 21.51 -2.03 -23.48
C GLN A 575 20.25 -1.33 -22.97
N ILE A 576 19.09 -1.98 -23.05
CA ILE A 576 17.83 -1.45 -22.49
C ILE A 576 17.87 -1.48 -20.96
N VAL A 577 18.40 -2.54 -20.34
CA VAL A 577 18.57 -2.62 -18.88
C VAL A 577 19.48 -1.51 -18.38
N GLU A 578 20.63 -1.30 -19.02
CA GLU A 578 21.56 -0.23 -18.66
C GLU A 578 20.94 1.16 -18.89
N TYR A 579 20.31 1.40 -20.05
CA TYR A 579 19.58 2.64 -20.35
C TYR A 579 18.58 2.98 -19.25
N ARG A 580 17.73 2.02 -18.88
CA ARG A 580 16.71 2.20 -17.81
C ARG A 580 17.35 2.45 -16.45
N THR A 581 18.47 1.81 -16.16
CA THR A 581 19.22 2.01 -14.92
C THR A 581 19.70 3.47 -14.83
N TYR A 582 20.40 3.97 -15.84
CA TYR A 582 20.87 5.36 -15.84
C TYR A 582 19.71 6.36 -15.85
N GLN A 583 18.65 6.10 -16.62
CA GLN A 583 17.46 6.95 -16.66
C GLN A 583 16.78 7.04 -15.28
N LYS A 584 16.67 5.92 -14.57
CA LYS A 584 16.12 5.88 -13.21
C LYS A 584 17.04 6.61 -12.22
N LEU A 585 18.35 6.36 -12.29
CA LEU A 585 19.32 7.01 -11.41
C LEU A 585 19.26 8.53 -11.58
N LYS A 586 19.25 9.02 -12.83
CA LYS A 586 19.14 10.44 -13.11
C LYS A 586 17.83 11.03 -12.63
N SER A 587 16.71 10.50 -13.08
CA SER A 587 15.38 11.08 -12.77
C SER A 587 15.04 11.04 -11.29
N THR A 588 15.39 9.96 -10.59
CA THR A 588 14.99 9.77 -9.18
C THR A 588 15.98 10.43 -8.21
N TYR A 589 17.29 10.25 -8.45
CA TYR A 589 18.30 10.62 -7.45
C TYR A 589 19.07 11.90 -7.83
N ILE A 590 19.12 12.31 -9.09
CA ILE A 590 19.74 13.57 -9.48
C ILE A 590 18.68 14.67 -9.58
N ASP A 591 17.76 14.51 -10.53
CA ASP A 591 16.71 15.50 -10.78
C ASP A 591 15.74 15.63 -9.60
N GLY A 592 15.45 14.50 -8.92
CA GLY A 592 14.57 14.47 -7.76
C GLY A 592 15.19 15.07 -6.50
N LEU A 593 16.51 14.98 -6.31
CA LEU A 593 17.16 15.48 -5.09
C LEU A 593 17.62 16.94 -5.20
N LYS A 594 18.04 17.40 -6.39
CA LYS A 594 18.59 18.76 -6.57
C LYS A 594 17.67 19.90 -6.11
N ASP A 595 16.35 19.68 -6.22
CA ASP A 595 15.32 20.66 -5.87
C ASP A 595 14.91 20.58 -4.38
N LEU A 596 15.44 19.59 -3.65
CA LEU A 596 15.22 19.40 -2.21
C LEU A 596 16.38 19.93 -1.36
N ILE A 597 17.47 20.36 -1.99
CA ILE A 597 18.60 20.95 -1.28
C ILE A 597 18.18 22.35 -0.80
N ASP A 598 18.24 22.56 0.50
CA ASP A 598 17.88 23.82 1.13
C ASP A 598 18.96 24.91 0.99
N GLU A 599 18.75 26.07 1.61
CA GLU A 599 19.69 27.19 1.57
C GLU A 599 21.03 26.90 2.29
N THR A 600 21.02 25.93 3.22
CA THR A 600 22.24 25.48 3.94
C THR A 600 23.01 24.42 3.17
N GLY A 601 22.46 23.94 2.05
CA GLY A 601 23.02 22.87 1.24
C GLY A 601 22.70 21.48 1.79
N ARG A 602 21.66 21.32 2.60
CA ARG A 602 21.26 20.04 3.19
C ARG A 602 19.95 19.53 2.63
N ILE A 603 19.74 18.22 2.70
CA ILE A 603 18.49 17.55 2.38
C ILE A 603 17.92 16.96 3.65
N HIS A 604 16.65 17.22 3.92
CA HIS A 604 15.93 16.75 5.08
C HIS A 604 14.95 15.64 4.67
N SER A 605 15.10 14.45 5.25
CA SER A 605 14.25 13.29 5.00
C SER A 605 13.38 13.03 6.22
N TYR A 606 12.14 12.59 6.02
CA TYR A 606 11.27 12.15 7.12
C TYR A 606 11.55 10.68 7.48
N PHE A 607 11.80 10.40 8.77
CA PHE A 607 12.05 9.04 9.29
C PHE A 607 10.82 8.54 10.06
N ASN A 608 10.12 7.55 9.52
CA ASN A 608 8.88 7.05 10.11
C ASN A 608 9.11 5.80 10.96
N GLN A 609 8.60 5.82 12.21
CA GLN A 609 8.64 4.71 13.16
C GLN A 609 7.48 3.73 12.98
N THR A 610 6.37 4.14 12.38
CA THR A 610 5.09 3.42 12.37
C THR A 610 4.69 2.83 11.03
N ASN A 611 5.54 2.96 9.99
CA ASN A 611 5.19 2.52 8.63
C ASN A 611 5.40 1.02 8.36
N THR A 612 6.22 0.34 9.14
CA THR A 612 6.57 -1.05 8.88
C THR A 612 6.05 -1.97 9.98
N ALA A 613 5.48 -3.11 9.63
CA ALA A 613 5.00 -4.07 10.62
C ALA A 613 6.12 -4.82 11.37
N THR A 614 7.38 -4.66 10.96
CA THR A 614 8.57 -5.28 11.61
C THR A 614 9.28 -4.37 12.59
N GLY A 615 8.87 -3.12 12.74
CA GLY A 615 9.57 -2.15 13.56
C GLY A 615 10.69 -1.38 12.87
N ARG A 616 11.04 -1.71 11.62
CA ARG A 616 12.07 -0.98 10.88
C ARG A 616 11.67 0.48 10.66
N ILE A 617 12.64 1.40 10.77
CA ILE A 617 12.47 2.80 10.40
C ILE A 617 12.42 2.89 8.87
N SER A 618 11.52 3.70 8.34
CA SER A 618 11.48 4.00 6.90
C SER A 618 11.75 5.47 6.65
N SER A 619 12.39 5.79 5.52
CA SER A 619 12.71 7.15 5.09
C SER A 619 11.83 7.55 3.91
N GLN A 620 11.35 8.80 3.88
CA GLN A 620 10.52 9.34 2.78
C GLN A 620 10.78 10.83 2.56
N ASP A 621 10.45 11.31 1.39
CA ASP A 621 10.48 12.70 0.93
C ASP A 621 11.80 13.48 1.19
N PRO A 622 12.99 12.96 0.74
CA PRO A 622 13.23 11.81 -0.13
C PRO A 622 13.55 10.52 0.64
N ASN A 623 13.36 9.35 0.02
CA ASN A 623 13.81 8.09 0.60
C ASN A 623 15.31 7.89 0.38
N LEU A 624 16.14 8.26 1.37
CA LEU A 624 17.59 8.10 1.35
C LEU A 624 18.05 6.64 1.51
N GLN A 625 17.22 5.76 2.10
CA GLN A 625 17.53 4.34 2.29
C GLN A 625 17.53 3.55 0.97
N ASN A 626 16.94 4.10 -0.10
CA ASN A 626 16.85 3.45 -1.40
C ASN A 626 17.94 3.89 -2.39
N ILE A 627 18.92 4.70 -1.98
CA ILE A 627 20.06 5.06 -2.83
C ILE A 627 20.87 3.79 -3.14
N PRO A 628 21.00 3.37 -4.42
CA PRO A 628 21.54 2.06 -4.76
C PRO A 628 23.02 1.92 -4.39
N ILE A 629 23.39 0.74 -3.87
CA ILE A 629 24.79 0.38 -3.52
C ILE A 629 25.32 -0.80 -4.33
N ARG A 630 24.43 -1.56 -5.00
CA ARG A 630 24.83 -2.79 -5.68
C ARG A 630 25.56 -2.55 -7.00
N THR A 631 25.24 -1.46 -7.69
CA THR A 631 25.90 -1.08 -8.96
C THR A 631 26.83 0.10 -8.71
N GLU A 632 27.97 0.12 -9.40
CA GLU A 632 28.92 1.22 -9.29
C GLU A 632 28.28 2.58 -9.66
N ALA A 633 27.47 2.62 -10.71
CA ALA A 633 26.73 3.82 -11.09
C ALA A 633 25.80 4.31 -9.98
N GLY A 634 25.03 3.39 -9.33
CA GLY A 634 24.19 3.77 -8.21
C GLY A 634 24.97 4.24 -7.00
N ARG A 635 26.08 3.54 -6.67
CA ARG A 635 26.96 3.88 -5.55
C ARG A 635 27.60 5.25 -5.70
N LYS A 636 27.99 5.66 -6.92
CA LYS A 636 28.57 6.99 -7.21
C LYS A 636 27.70 8.17 -6.72
N ILE A 637 26.37 8.01 -6.66
CA ILE A 637 25.48 9.06 -6.16
C ILE A 637 25.83 9.45 -4.71
N ARG A 638 26.32 8.50 -3.90
CA ARG A 638 26.75 8.75 -2.52
C ARG A 638 27.96 9.70 -2.42
N LYS A 639 28.70 9.96 -3.51
CA LYS A 639 29.80 10.96 -3.54
C LYS A 639 29.29 12.38 -3.33
N ALA A 640 28.06 12.66 -3.74
CA ALA A 640 27.44 13.97 -3.54
C ALA A 640 27.01 14.20 -2.09
N PHE A 641 26.92 13.17 -1.25
CA PHE A 641 26.60 13.28 0.17
C PHE A 641 27.90 13.41 0.97
N VAL A 642 28.15 14.58 1.50
CA VAL A 642 29.42 14.98 2.10
C VAL A 642 29.23 15.46 3.54
N SER A 643 30.34 15.51 4.31
CA SER A 643 30.34 16.20 5.59
C SER A 643 30.45 17.71 5.43
N GLU A 644 30.05 18.47 6.47
CA GLU A 644 30.29 19.90 6.58
C GLU A 644 31.81 20.19 6.69
N ASP A 645 32.22 21.39 6.33
CA ASP A 645 33.62 21.83 6.45
C ASP A 645 34.11 21.74 7.90
N GLY A 646 35.20 21.02 8.14
CA GLY A 646 35.75 20.75 9.47
C GLY A 646 35.19 19.50 10.14
N TYR A 647 34.18 18.83 9.52
CA TYR A 647 33.60 17.59 9.97
C TYR A 647 34.05 16.40 9.09
N THR A 648 33.70 15.20 9.52
CA THR A 648 33.89 13.96 8.79
C THR A 648 32.69 13.03 9.04
N LEU A 649 32.47 12.06 8.17
CA LEU A 649 31.44 11.05 8.34
C LEU A 649 32.03 9.81 9.00
N LEU A 650 31.30 9.23 9.95
CA LEU A 650 31.51 7.89 10.48
C LEU A 650 30.33 7.02 10.02
N ASP A 651 30.61 6.01 9.19
CA ASP A 651 29.63 5.02 8.74
C ASP A 651 29.83 3.76 9.58
N SER A 652 28.84 3.41 10.37
CA SER A 652 28.85 2.33 11.35
C SER A 652 27.81 1.27 10.96
N ASP A 653 28.26 0.05 10.62
CA ASP A 653 27.42 -1.01 10.05
C ASP A 653 27.55 -2.29 10.89
N TYR A 654 26.42 -2.89 11.29
CA TYR A 654 26.44 -4.16 12.00
C TYR A 654 26.87 -5.32 11.11
N SER A 655 27.84 -6.07 11.55
CA SER A 655 28.31 -7.26 10.83
C SER A 655 27.37 -8.44 11.03
N GLN A 656 26.58 -8.78 10.00
CA GLN A 656 25.70 -9.97 9.94
C GLN A 656 24.66 -10.06 11.08
N ILE A 657 24.07 -8.96 11.50
CA ILE A 657 23.19 -8.87 12.66
C ILE A 657 22.04 -9.89 12.64
N GLU A 658 21.35 -10.08 11.52
CA GLU A 658 20.21 -11.01 11.43
C GLU A 658 20.64 -12.47 11.64
N LEU A 659 21.83 -12.86 11.17
CA LEU A 659 22.36 -14.22 11.38
C LEU A 659 22.87 -14.41 12.82
N ARG A 660 23.40 -13.38 13.45
CA ARG A 660 23.77 -13.41 14.87
C ARG A 660 22.53 -13.56 15.75
N ILE A 661 21.47 -12.80 15.45
CA ILE A 661 20.17 -12.91 16.14
C ILE A 661 19.58 -14.31 15.94
N LEU A 662 19.61 -14.87 14.73
CA LEU A 662 19.15 -16.23 14.47
C LEU A 662 19.94 -17.25 15.29
N ALA A 663 21.27 -17.16 15.31
CA ALA A 663 22.13 -18.04 16.09
C ALA A 663 21.79 -17.99 17.59
N TYR A 664 21.58 -16.78 18.11
CA TYR A 664 21.25 -16.53 19.52
C TYR A 664 19.87 -17.07 19.89
N ILE A 665 18.82 -16.73 19.15
CA ILE A 665 17.44 -17.16 19.43
C ILE A 665 17.30 -18.68 19.25
N ALA A 666 17.95 -19.26 18.23
CA ALA A 666 17.93 -20.69 17.95
C ALA A 666 18.84 -21.48 18.91
N ASN A 667 19.69 -20.81 19.68
CA ASN A 667 20.74 -21.41 20.51
C ASN A 667 21.53 -22.50 19.74
N ASP A 668 21.94 -22.15 18.47
CA ASP A 668 22.67 -23.09 17.62
C ASP A 668 24.17 -23.04 17.93
N GLU A 669 24.67 -24.07 18.61
CA GLU A 669 26.06 -24.14 19.10
C GLU A 669 27.10 -23.91 17.98
N LYS A 670 26.86 -24.40 16.76
CA LYS A 670 27.83 -24.26 15.66
C LYS A 670 27.86 -22.84 15.10
N MET A 671 26.69 -22.18 15.01
CA MET A 671 26.65 -20.79 14.57
C MET A 671 27.26 -19.88 15.65
N LEU A 672 26.89 -20.08 16.92
CA LEU A 672 27.41 -19.28 18.02
C LEU A 672 28.95 -19.41 18.09
N HIS A 673 29.50 -20.63 18.08
CA HIS A 673 30.93 -20.86 18.06
C HIS A 673 31.64 -20.22 16.85
N ALA A 674 31.01 -20.26 15.64
CA ALA A 674 31.59 -19.62 14.48
C ALA A 674 31.69 -18.09 14.63
N PHE A 675 30.71 -17.45 15.28
CA PHE A 675 30.76 -16.03 15.59
C PHE A 675 31.76 -15.68 16.69
N GLU A 676 31.85 -16.48 17.76
CA GLU A 676 32.81 -16.29 18.85
C GLU A 676 34.26 -16.39 18.34
N GLU A 677 34.55 -17.31 17.41
CA GLU A 677 35.86 -17.43 16.78
C GLU A 677 36.12 -16.37 15.67
N GLY A 678 35.16 -15.49 15.38
CA GLY A 678 35.28 -14.46 14.34
C GLY A 678 35.34 -15.04 12.91
N LEU A 679 34.81 -16.25 12.68
CA LEU A 679 34.83 -16.89 11.37
C LEU A 679 33.80 -16.24 10.44
N ASP A 680 34.12 -16.21 9.14
CA ASP A 680 33.15 -15.83 8.11
C ASP A 680 32.01 -16.85 8.06
N ILE A 681 30.80 -16.46 8.54
CA ILE A 681 29.65 -17.36 8.65
C ILE A 681 29.21 -17.91 7.30
N HIS A 682 29.33 -17.14 6.20
CA HIS A 682 28.97 -17.62 4.86
C HIS A 682 29.99 -18.65 4.35
N ARG A 683 31.25 -18.47 4.69
CA ARG A 683 32.30 -19.45 4.40
C ARG A 683 32.13 -20.72 5.26
N LYS A 684 31.78 -20.57 6.53
CA LYS A 684 31.46 -21.71 7.43
C LYS A 684 30.24 -22.48 6.91
N THR A 685 29.17 -21.79 6.51
CA THR A 685 28.00 -22.41 5.91
C THR A 685 28.35 -23.14 4.63
N ALA A 686 29.16 -22.55 3.74
CA ALA A 686 29.60 -23.20 2.51
C ALA A 686 30.36 -24.51 2.80
N SER A 687 31.27 -24.48 3.76
CA SER A 687 32.00 -25.65 4.21
C SER A 687 31.07 -26.76 4.69
N GLU A 688 30.12 -26.43 5.57
CA GLU A 688 29.19 -27.40 6.18
C GLU A 688 28.17 -27.96 5.19
N VAL A 689 27.55 -27.07 4.36
CA VAL A 689 26.42 -27.42 3.45
C VAL A 689 26.92 -28.13 2.20
N PHE A 690 28.07 -27.70 1.63
CA PHE A 690 28.61 -28.26 0.39
C PHE A 690 29.67 -29.34 0.65
N GLY A 691 30.12 -29.53 1.92
CA GLY A 691 31.12 -30.52 2.30
C GLY A 691 32.54 -30.17 1.79
N ILE A 692 32.85 -28.86 1.68
CA ILE A 692 34.15 -28.35 1.23
C ILE A 692 35.00 -27.97 2.46
N PRO A 693 36.28 -28.30 2.54
CA PRO A 693 37.14 -27.79 3.60
C PRO A 693 37.07 -26.26 3.69
N PHE A 694 37.03 -25.70 4.92
CA PHE A 694 36.86 -24.28 5.16
C PHE A 694 37.85 -23.40 4.37
N ASP A 695 39.12 -23.83 4.30
CA ASP A 695 40.20 -23.09 3.62
C ASP A 695 40.11 -23.18 2.07
N GLU A 696 39.36 -24.17 1.55
CA GLU A 696 39.17 -24.40 0.12
C GLU A 696 37.89 -23.75 -0.43
N VAL A 697 37.06 -23.11 0.41
CA VAL A 697 35.85 -22.40 0.00
C VAL A 697 36.21 -21.18 -0.85
N ASP A 698 35.85 -21.20 -2.14
CA ASP A 698 36.04 -20.09 -3.05
C ASP A 698 34.92 -19.02 -2.96
N SER A 699 35.05 -17.95 -3.73
CA SER A 699 34.09 -16.83 -3.71
C SER A 699 32.71 -17.23 -4.23
N GLU A 700 32.62 -18.21 -5.17
CA GLU A 700 31.35 -18.68 -5.73
C GLU A 700 30.56 -19.48 -4.67
N HIS A 701 31.20 -20.45 -4.02
CA HIS A 701 30.58 -21.24 -2.96
C HIS A 701 30.18 -20.36 -1.76
N ARG A 702 31.03 -19.38 -1.40
CA ARG A 702 30.70 -18.40 -0.35
C ARG A 702 29.45 -17.59 -0.73
N SER A 703 29.34 -17.13 -2.00
CA SER A 703 28.18 -16.40 -2.50
C SER A 703 26.90 -17.23 -2.50
N ARG A 704 27.01 -18.52 -2.93
CA ARG A 704 25.88 -19.46 -2.86
C ARG A 704 25.42 -19.69 -1.42
N ALA A 705 26.33 -19.88 -0.50
CA ALA A 705 26.03 -20.05 0.93
C ALA A 705 25.42 -18.78 1.53
N LYS A 706 25.82 -17.58 1.08
CA LYS A 706 25.19 -16.33 1.45
C LYS A 706 23.71 -16.31 1.05
N ALA A 707 23.39 -16.74 -0.17
CA ALA A 707 22.00 -16.84 -0.62
C ALA A 707 21.19 -17.88 0.18
N VAL A 708 21.81 -19.01 0.55
CA VAL A 708 21.18 -20.02 1.43
C VAL A 708 20.90 -19.43 2.81
N ASN A 709 21.89 -18.81 3.46
CA ASN A 709 21.75 -18.21 4.79
C ASN A 709 20.59 -17.20 4.84
N PHE A 710 20.58 -16.22 3.92
CA PHE A 710 19.50 -15.24 3.87
C PHE A 710 18.16 -15.87 3.47
N GLY A 711 18.21 -16.81 2.52
CA GLY A 711 17.02 -17.54 2.12
C GLY A 711 16.36 -18.26 3.31
N ILE A 712 17.11 -18.91 4.15
CA ILE A 712 16.61 -19.61 5.35
C ILE A 712 15.98 -18.61 6.33
N VAL A 713 16.65 -17.49 6.63
CA VAL A 713 16.09 -16.42 7.49
C VAL A 713 14.72 -15.94 6.98
N TYR A 714 14.55 -15.88 5.66
CA TYR A 714 13.30 -15.42 5.03
C TYR A 714 12.31 -16.55 4.70
N GLY A 715 12.59 -17.78 5.12
CA GLY A 715 11.69 -18.92 4.87
C GLY A 715 11.57 -19.27 3.37
N ILE A 716 12.71 -19.28 2.65
CA ILE A 716 12.75 -19.55 1.21
C ILE A 716 12.30 -20.96 0.87
N SER A 717 11.59 -21.14 -0.23
CA SER A 717 11.25 -22.44 -0.79
C SER A 717 12.39 -23.00 -1.66
N ASP A 718 12.44 -24.33 -1.81
CA ASP A 718 13.32 -25.01 -2.77
C ASP A 718 13.18 -24.47 -4.20
N TYR A 719 11.98 -24.08 -4.60
CA TYR A 719 11.72 -23.45 -5.91
C TYR A 719 12.39 -22.08 -6.01
N SER A 720 12.18 -21.19 -5.04
CA SER A 720 12.76 -19.84 -5.07
C SER A 720 14.28 -19.89 -5.01
N LEU A 721 14.86 -20.71 -4.13
CA LEU A 721 16.31 -20.89 -4.03
C LEU A 721 16.90 -21.43 -5.35
N SER A 722 16.19 -22.33 -6.04
CA SER A 722 16.63 -22.86 -7.33
C SER A 722 16.69 -21.78 -8.41
N GLN A 723 15.74 -20.81 -8.39
CA GLN A 723 15.77 -19.69 -9.34
C GLN A 723 16.89 -18.70 -9.01
N ASP A 724 17.11 -18.38 -7.72
CA ASP A 724 18.12 -17.43 -7.28
C ASP A 724 19.54 -17.91 -7.59
N LEU A 725 19.81 -19.21 -7.43
CA LEU A 725 21.10 -19.81 -7.66
C LEU A 725 21.29 -20.35 -9.09
N GLY A 726 20.24 -20.40 -9.91
CA GLY A 726 20.30 -20.98 -11.26
C GLY A 726 20.56 -22.49 -11.26
N ILE A 727 20.16 -23.22 -10.20
CA ILE A 727 20.35 -24.66 -10.02
C ILE A 727 19.02 -25.43 -10.13
N SER A 728 19.11 -26.76 -10.14
CA SER A 728 17.89 -27.58 -10.13
C SER A 728 17.16 -27.50 -8.76
N ARG A 729 15.84 -27.65 -8.80
CA ARG A 729 15.03 -27.69 -7.59
C ARG A 729 15.48 -28.80 -6.62
N LYS A 730 15.98 -29.92 -7.15
CA LYS A 730 16.49 -31.03 -6.35
C LYS A 730 17.73 -30.59 -5.57
N GLU A 731 18.70 -29.96 -6.22
CA GLU A 731 19.91 -29.45 -5.59
C GLU A 731 19.59 -28.36 -4.54
N ALA A 732 18.67 -27.44 -4.86
CA ALA A 732 18.22 -26.43 -3.90
C ALA A 732 17.63 -27.07 -2.64
N LYS A 733 16.84 -28.14 -2.80
CA LYS A 733 16.31 -28.90 -1.66
C LYS A 733 17.40 -29.59 -0.87
N GLU A 734 18.37 -30.21 -1.53
CA GLU A 734 19.55 -30.84 -0.88
C GLU A 734 20.33 -29.80 -0.07
N TYR A 735 20.50 -28.58 -0.54
CA TYR A 735 21.17 -27.50 0.19
C TYR A 735 20.38 -27.09 1.45
N ILE A 736 19.05 -26.97 1.36
CA ILE A 736 18.19 -26.66 2.51
C ILE A 736 18.23 -27.81 3.54
N ASP A 737 18.09 -29.07 3.09
CA ASP A 737 18.10 -30.23 3.96
C ASP A 737 19.46 -30.38 4.67
N ASN A 738 20.58 -30.22 3.97
CA ASN A 738 21.93 -30.20 4.53
C ASN A 738 22.13 -29.08 5.56
N TYR A 739 21.62 -27.87 5.24
CA TYR A 739 21.68 -26.74 6.16
C TYR A 739 21.01 -27.08 7.49
N PHE A 740 19.80 -27.60 7.46
CA PHE A 740 19.06 -27.98 8.67
C PHE A 740 19.64 -29.18 9.40
N GLU A 741 20.31 -30.09 8.70
CA GLU A 741 21.07 -31.17 9.36
C GLU A 741 22.29 -30.63 10.12
N LYS A 742 22.98 -29.64 9.53
CA LYS A 742 24.19 -29.07 10.13
C LYS A 742 23.90 -28.06 11.25
N PHE A 743 22.87 -27.24 11.06
CA PHE A 743 22.38 -26.23 12.00
C PHE A 743 21.05 -26.66 12.62
N SER A 744 21.10 -27.73 13.44
CA SER A 744 19.90 -28.36 13.99
C SER A 744 19.14 -27.48 14.99
N GLY A 745 19.85 -26.55 15.68
CA GLY A 745 19.22 -25.53 16.52
C GLY A 745 18.32 -24.61 15.74
N VAL A 746 18.76 -24.14 14.56
CA VAL A 746 17.97 -23.33 13.65
C VAL A 746 16.74 -24.09 13.17
N HIS A 747 16.90 -25.36 12.75
CA HIS A 747 15.77 -26.18 12.31
C HIS A 747 14.69 -26.34 13.39
N LYS A 748 15.12 -26.63 14.62
CA LYS A 748 14.21 -26.75 15.76
C LYS A 748 13.48 -25.43 16.02
N TYR A 749 14.21 -24.31 16.10
CA TYR A 749 13.62 -22.98 16.32
C TYR A 749 12.57 -22.64 15.26
N MET A 750 12.85 -22.87 13.98
CA MET A 750 11.94 -22.54 12.89
C MET A 750 10.61 -23.32 12.98
N ASN A 751 10.66 -24.58 13.42
CA ASN A 751 9.45 -25.35 13.64
C ASN A 751 8.69 -24.85 14.88
N ASP A 752 9.41 -24.66 16.01
CA ASP A 752 8.82 -24.26 17.28
C ASP A 752 8.13 -22.89 17.19
N VAL A 753 8.75 -21.90 16.53
CA VAL A 753 8.19 -20.54 16.40
C VAL A 753 6.91 -20.53 15.57
N VAL A 754 6.84 -21.33 14.50
CA VAL A 754 5.62 -21.43 13.67
C VAL A 754 4.48 -22.10 14.44
N GLU A 755 4.76 -23.19 15.17
CA GLU A 755 3.74 -23.86 15.98
C GLU A 755 3.26 -22.94 17.12
N LYS A 756 4.18 -22.29 17.83
CA LYS A 756 3.82 -21.30 18.86
C LYS A 756 2.98 -20.17 18.28
N ALA A 757 3.36 -19.63 17.11
CA ALA A 757 2.58 -18.58 16.45
C ALA A 757 1.16 -19.02 16.02
N LYS A 758 0.98 -20.32 15.70
CA LYS A 758 -0.37 -20.88 15.42
C LYS A 758 -1.23 -20.94 16.68
N GLU A 759 -0.62 -21.21 17.84
CA GLU A 759 -1.30 -21.27 19.14
C GLU A 759 -1.63 -19.86 19.66
N ASP A 760 -0.63 -18.97 19.70
CA ASP A 760 -0.72 -17.64 20.30
C ASP A 760 -1.40 -16.60 19.38
N GLY A 761 -1.35 -16.81 18.04
CA GLY A 761 -1.86 -15.87 17.04
C GLY A 761 -0.92 -14.71 16.70
N TYR A 762 0.26 -14.65 17.34
CA TYR A 762 1.27 -13.61 17.13
C TYR A 762 2.70 -14.17 17.29
N VAL A 763 3.67 -13.36 16.91
CA VAL A 763 5.10 -13.54 17.24
C VAL A 763 5.64 -12.26 17.87
N GLU A 764 6.78 -12.37 18.57
CA GLU A 764 7.43 -11.26 19.26
C GLU A 764 8.96 -11.27 19.09
N THR A 765 9.55 -10.07 19.22
CA THR A 765 10.99 -9.87 19.26
C THR A 765 11.56 -10.16 20.65
N LEU A 766 12.89 -10.14 20.80
CA LEU A 766 13.56 -10.21 22.11
C LEU A 766 13.22 -9.02 23.03
N PHE A 767 12.65 -7.93 22.47
CA PHE A 767 12.23 -6.74 23.21
C PHE A 767 10.70 -6.63 23.31
N ASN A 768 9.96 -7.74 23.14
CA ASN A 768 8.51 -7.87 23.26
C ASN A 768 7.70 -7.09 22.21
N ARG A 769 8.29 -6.68 21.07
CA ARG A 769 7.52 -6.12 19.97
C ARG A 769 6.65 -7.21 19.35
N ARG A 770 5.33 -7.04 19.37
CA ARG A 770 4.37 -8.03 18.87
C ARG A 770 3.91 -7.74 17.45
N ARG A 771 3.70 -8.83 16.71
CA ARG A 771 3.00 -8.80 15.43
C ARG A 771 1.98 -9.92 15.36
N ASN A 772 0.70 -9.55 15.24
CA ASN A 772 -0.39 -10.48 15.02
C ASN A 772 -0.29 -11.10 13.62
N ILE A 773 -0.55 -12.42 13.49
CA ILE A 773 -0.47 -13.15 12.21
C ILE A 773 -1.78 -13.92 11.98
N PRO A 774 -2.86 -13.23 11.65
CA PRO A 774 -4.15 -13.87 11.37
C PRO A 774 -4.09 -14.82 10.15
N GLU A 775 -3.12 -14.64 9.27
CA GLU A 775 -2.88 -15.49 8.10
C GLU A 775 -2.63 -16.96 8.45
N LEU A 776 -2.09 -17.27 9.62
CA LEU A 776 -1.80 -18.64 10.06
C LEU A 776 -3.06 -19.48 10.25
N GLN A 777 -4.20 -18.86 10.56
CA GLN A 777 -5.48 -19.52 10.72
C GLN A 777 -6.26 -19.65 9.40
N ASN A 778 -5.69 -19.19 8.28
CA ASN A 778 -6.39 -19.19 7.00
C ASN A 778 -6.45 -20.57 6.36
N SER A 779 -7.59 -20.92 5.76
CA SER A 779 -7.77 -22.19 5.04
C SER A 779 -6.96 -22.26 3.74
N ASN A 780 -6.68 -21.11 3.11
CA ASN A 780 -5.89 -21.03 1.89
C ASN A 780 -4.41 -21.27 2.18
N TYR A 781 -3.85 -22.30 1.54
CA TYR A 781 -2.45 -22.70 1.70
C TYR A 781 -1.45 -21.53 1.44
N ASN A 782 -1.66 -20.74 0.38
CA ASN A 782 -0.73 -19.66 0.03
C ASN A 782 -0.72 -18.54 1.08
N ILE A 783 -1.89 -18.21 1.65
CA ILE A 783 -2.02 -17.22 2.72
C ILE A 783 -1.39 -17.76 4.00
N ARG A 784 -1.67 -19.00 4.35
CA ARG A 784 -1.06 -19.65 5.52
C ARG A 784 0.46 -19.75 5.39
N ALA A 785 0.97 -20.16 4.22
CA ALA A 785 2.41 -20.20 3.95
C ALA A 785 3.06 -18.80 3.98
N PHE A 786 2.32 -17.75 3.62
CA PHE A 786 2.77 -16.37 3.84
C PHE A 786 2.85 -16.05 5.34
N GLY A 787 1.83 -16.41 6.12
CA GLY A 787 1.85 -16.27 7.59
C GLY A 787 3.00 -17.01 8.26
N GLU A 788 3.32 -18.24 7.81
CA GLU A 788 4.46 -19.02 8.30
C GLU A 788 5.79 -18.30 8.03
N ARG A 789 5.98 -17.72 6.83
CA ARG A 789 7.19 -16.89 6.55
C ARG A 789 7.26 -15.63 7.42
N VAL A 790 6.11 -14.98 7.67
CA VAL A 790 6.06 -13.84 8.59
C VAL A 790 6.47 -14.24 10.00
N ALA A 791 6.01 -15.41 10.48
CA ALA A 791 6.36 -15.96 11.80
C ALA A 791 7.86 -16.26 11.94
N LEU A 792 8.49 -16.73 10.88
CA LEU A 792 9.94 -17.01 10.85
C LEU A 792 10.78 -15.74 10.86
N ASN A 793 10.37 -14.75 10.06
CA ASN A 793 11.18 -13.58 9.76
C ASN A 793 11.05 -12.47 10.81
N MET A 794 9.82 -12.23 11.31
CA MET A 794 9.54 -11.09 12.17
C MET A 794 10.35 -11.07 13.47
N PRO A 795 10.54 -12.16 14.22
CA PRO A 795 11.35 -12.14 15.44
C PRO A 795 12.79 -11.71 15.17
N ILE A 796 13.36 -12.09 14.03
CA ILE A 796 14.74 -11.79 13.65
C ILE A 796 14.87 -10.35 13.17
N GLN A 797 14.09 -9.97 12.15
CA GLN A 797 14.13 -8.61 11.62
C GLN A 797 13.66 -7.55 12.61
N GLY A 798 12.63 -7.86 13.39
CA GLY A 798 12.13 -6.95 14.41
C GLY A 798 13.15 -6.75 15.53
N THR A 799 13.83 -7.81 16.00
CA THR A 799 14.91 -7.69 16.99
C THR A 799 16.07 -6.86 16.44
N SER A 800 16.45 -7.06 15.18
CA SER A 800 17.47 -6.22 14.52
C SER A 800 17.04 -4.74 14.50
N ALA A 801 15.77 -4.46 14.17
CA ALA A 801 15.24 -3.10 14.19
C ALA A 801 15.22 -2.49 15.60
N ASP A 802 14.90 -3.28 16.63
CA ASP A 802 14.90 -2.82 18.03
C ASP A 802 16.33 -2.49 18.50
N ILE A 803 17.32 -3.32 18.15
CA ILE A 803 18.74 -3.09 18.44
C ILE A 803 19.22 -1.76 17.82
N ILE A 804 18.94 -1.53 16.55
CA ILE A 804 19.28 -0.26 15.85
C ILE A 804 18.63 0.94 16.55
N LYS A 805 17.37 0.84 16.93
CA LYS A 805 16.62 1.90 17.62
C LYS A 805 17.22 2.24 18.97
N ILE A 806 17.60 1.21 19.75
CA ILE A 806 18.28 1.36 21.03
C ILE A 806 19.63 2.07 20.82
N ALA A 807 20.41 1.64 19.84
CA ALA A 807 21.70 2.24 19.51
C ALA A 807 21.56 3.72 19.13
N ILE A 808 20.64 4.06 18.23
CA ILE A 808 20.37 5.45 17.82
C ILE A 808 20.00 6.32 19.02
N ALA A 809 19.06 5.88 19.85
CA ALA A 809 18.63 6.64 21.04
C ALA A 809 19.77 6.82 22.05
N LYS A 810 20.58 5.79 22.29
CA LYS A 810 21.73 5.87 23.21
C LYS A 810 22.84 6.77 22.68
N ILE A 811 23.19 6.68 21.40
CA ILE A 811 24.20 7.52 20.76
C ILE A 811 23.77 8.98 20.83
N PHE A 812 22.53 9.29 20.46
CA PHE A 812 21.98 10.62 20.54
C PHE A 812 22.03 11.21 21.96
N ASN A 813 21.57 10.45 22.96
CA ASN A 813 21.59 10.87 24.36
C ASN A 813 23.03 11.10 24.84
N LYS A 814 23.96 10.23 24.48
CA LYS A 814 25.37 10.33 24.86
C LYS A 814 26.04 11.57 24.31
N PHE A 815 25.75 11.92 23.04
CA PHE A 815 26.30 13.15 22.44
C PHE A 815 25.78 14.39 23.17
N ARG A 816 24.49 14.42 23.53
CA ARG A 816 23.90 15.52 24.28
C ARG A 816 24.40 15.62 25.71
N GLU A 817 24.52 14.51 26.44
CA GLU A 817 25.00 14.46 27.82
C GLU A 817 26.47 14.93 27.96
N GLU A 818 27.29 14.61 26.98
CA GLU A 818 28.71 14.95 26.98
C GLU A 818 29.04 16.20 26.14
N ASP A 819 28.03 16.93 25.63
CA ASP A 819 28.16 18.14 24.82
C ASP A 819 29.11 17.92 23.61
N ILE A 820 28.94 16.76 22.93
CA ILE A 820 29.74 16.38 21.76
C ILE A 820 29.09 16.97 20.51
N ASP A 821 29.90 17.68 19.70
CA ASP A 821 29.46 18.25 18.43
C ASP A 821 29.48 17.16 17.33
N ALA A 822 28.47 16.28 17.40
CA ALA A 822 28.24 15.19 16.48
C ALA A 822 26.73 14.94 16.32
N HIS A 823 26.31 14.59 15.10
CA HIS A 823 24.93 14.36 14.76
C HIS A 823 24.74 13.07 13.97
N ILE A 824 23.71 12.30 14.31
CA ILE A 824 23.27 11.20 13.46
C ILE A 824 22.52 11.81 12.30
N ILE A 825 22.91 11.52 11.05
CA ILE A 825 22.32 12.18 9.87
C ILE A 825 21.46 11.26 9.01
N VAL A 826 21.72 9.95 9.05
CA VAL A 826 20.90 8.95 8.36
C VAL A 826 21.08 7.58 8.97
N THR A 827 20.07 6.73 8.91
CA THR A 827 20.13 5.29 9.15
C THR A 827 19.63 4.52 7.93
N VAL A 828 20.35 3.47 7.53
CA VAL A 828 20.01 2.63 6.37
C VAL A 828 20.10 1.15 6.78
N HIS A 829 18.96 0.51 7.01
CA HIS A 829 18.84 -0.87 7.47
C HIS A 829 19.57 -1.10 8.82
N ASP A 830 20.81 -1.61 8.81
CA ASP A 830 21.69 -1.89 9.93
C ASP A 830 22.88 -0.92 10.04
N GLU A 831 22.83 0.19 9.27
CA GLU A 831 23.85 1.23 9.16
C GLU A 831 23.40 2.51 9.89
N ILE A 832 24.30 3.14 10.64
CA ILE A 832 24.15 4.46 11.27
C ILE A 832 25.27 5.35 10.75
N VAL A 833 24.94 6.50 10.15
CA VAL A 833 25.91 7.49 9.67
C VAL A 833 25.88 8.69 10.60
N VAL A 834 27.04 9.07 11.11
CA VAL A 834 27.23 10.20 12.02
C VAL A 834 28.15 11.23 11.37
N GLU A 835 27.77 12.49 11.40
CA GLU A 835 28.61 13.63 11.07
C GLU A 835 29.23 14.15 12.38
N VAL A 836 30.56 14.29 12.43
CA VAL A 836 31.30 14.66 13.66
C VAL A 836 32.47 15.55 13.33
N LYS A 837 32.83 16.47 14.24
CA LYS A 837 34.07 17.24 14.12
C LYS A 837 35.29 16.34 13.99
N LYS A 838 36.18 16.67 13.03
CA LYS A 838 37.41 15.85 12.76
C LYS A 838 38.27 15.62 14.00
N GLU A 839 38.33 16.59 14.91
CA GLU A 839 39.09 16.49 16.14
C GLU A 839 38.49 15.53 17.19
N GLU A 840 37.21 15.24 17.13
CA GLU A 840 36.52 14.34 18.05
C GLU A 840 36.24 12.95 17.42
N ALA A 841 36.59 12.75 16.16
CA ALA A 841 36.20 11.57 15.39
C ALA A 841 36.63 10.25 16.05
N ASP A 842 37.88 10.16 16.55
CA ASP A 842 38.37 8.93 17.21
C ASP A 842 37.60 8.63 18.49
N ARG A 843 37.34 9.65 19.33
CA ARG A 843 36.54 9.52 20.56
C ARG A 843 35.11 9.07 20.24
N VAL A 844 34.47 9.70 19.26
CA VAL A 844 33.09 9.37 18.87
C VAL A 844 33.00 7.97 18.27
N LYS A 845 34.02 7.54 17.51
CA LYS A 845 34.12 6.19 16.98
C LYS A 845 34.12 5.13 18.10
N ASP A 846 34.88 5.34 19.17
CA ASP A 846 34.91 4.43 20.32
C ASP A 846 33.54 4.42 21.04
N ILE A 847 32.90 5.56 21.22
CA ILE A 847 31.57 5.67 21.82
C ILE A 847 30.52 4.93 20.98
N ILE A 848 30.48 5.16 19.67
CA ILE A 848 29.52 4.49 18.77
C ILE A 848 29.72 2.98 18.84
N LYS A 849 30.98 2.53 18.76
CA LYS A 849 31.30 1.11 18.81
C LYS A 849 30.82 0.46 20.11
N ASP A 850 31.09 1.08 21.23
CA ASP A 850 30.68 0.57 22.54
C ASP A 850 29.16 0.49 22.66
N LEU A 851 28.44 1.56 22.28
CA LEU A 851 26.98 1.64 22.38
C LEU A 851 26.23 0.74 21.37
N MET A 852 26.83 0.44 20.23
CA MET A 852 26.26 -0.48 19.25
C MET A 852 26.58 -1.94 19.59
N GLU A 853 27.79 -2.27 20.06
CA GLU A 853 28.16 -3.65 20.40
C GLU A 853 27.58 -4.10 21.76
N ASN A 854 27.32 -3.18 22.71
CA ASN A 854 26.82 -3.49 24.05
C ASN A 854 25.35 -2.98 24.24
N ILE A 855 24.39 -3.85 23.93
CA ILE A 855 22.96 -3.55 24.10
C ILE A 855 22.49 -4.08 25.47
N ASP A 856 21.91 -3.19 26.29
CA ASP A 856 21.42 -3.56 27.62
C ASP A 856 20.37 -4.70 27.55
N GLY A 857 20.58 -5.71 28.41
CA GLY A 857 19.67 -6.86 28.48
C GLY A 857 19.89 -7.92 27.40
N LEU A 858 20.89 -7.75 26.53
CA LEU A 858 21.18 -8.68 25.45
C LEU A 858 22.64 -9.20 25.57
N ASP A 859 22.77 -10.44 26.00
CA ASP A 859 24.09 -11.13 26.07
C ASP A 859 24.39 -11.82 24.72
N MET A 860 24.66 -11.02 23.71
CA MET A 860 24.92 -11.47 22.34
C MET A 860 26.18 -10.78 21.79
N ASP A 861 27.07 -11.54 21.16
CA ASP A 861 28.27 -10.98 20.49
C ASP A 861 27.88 -10.20 19.24
N LEU A 862 27.69 -8.88 19.37
CA LEU A 862 27.48 -7.94 18.26
C LEU A 862 28.82 -7.38 17.79
N LYS A 863 28.99 -7.20 16.48
CA LYS A 863 30.19 -6.60 15.88
C LYS A 863 29.80 -5.49 14.95
N VAL A 864 30.50 -4.37 15.03
CA VAL A 864 30.29 -3.18 14.24
C VAL A 864 31.58 -2.80 13.51
N ASP A 865 31.45 -2.64 12.20
CA ASP A 865 32.50 -2.07 11.35
C ASP A 865 32.27 -0.57 11.21
N ILE A 866 33.29 0.25 11.50
CA ILE A 866 33.19 1.71 11.43
C ILE A 866 34.27 2.25 10.50
N ASN A 867 33.82 2.91 9.43
CA ASN A 867 34.68 3.58 8.46
C ASN A 867 34.54 5.09 8.58
N GLN A 868 35.59 5.83 8.18
CA GLN A 868 35.64 7.27 8.24
C GLN A 868 36.04 7.86 6.87
N ALA A 869 35.28 8.85 6.39
CA ALA A 869 35.60 9.61 5.19
C ALA A 869 34.86 10.95 5.15
N ASP A 870 35.21 11.81 4.18
CA ASP A 870 34.54 13.11 3.99
C ASP A 870 33.30 13.02 3.10
N ASN A 871 32.99 11.87 2.54
CA ASN A 871 31.75 11.60 1.79
C ASN A 871 31.23 10.16 2.04
N TRP A 872 29.95 9.94 1.77
CA TRP A 872 29.30 8.66 2.06
C TRP A 872 29.74 7.50 1.14
N TYR A 873 30.25 7.80 -0.07
CA TYR A 873 30.77 6.77 -0.97
C TYR A 873 32.06 6.13 -0.43
N ASP A 874 32.98 6.95 0.06
CA ASP A 874 34.28 6.49 0.55
C ASP A 874 34.22 5.96 2.00
N ALA A 875 33.18 6.36 2.75
CA ALA A 875 32.92 5.84 4.10
C ALA A 875 32.34 4.41 4.11
N LYS A 876 31.91 3.85 2.95
CA LYS A 876 31.23 2.54 2.87
C LYS A 876 32.11 1.43 2.28
#